data_d8da0e67b696e980ed0810e6f8a20e63
#
_entry.id   d8da0e67b696e980ed0810e6f8a20e63
#
_cell.length_a   1.000
_cell.length_b   1.000
_cell.length_c   1.000
_cell.angle_alpha   90.00
_cell.angle_beta   90.00
_cell.angle_gamma   90.00
#
_symmetry.space_group_name_H-M   'P 1'
#
loop_
_entity.id
_entity.type
_entity.pdbx_description
1 polymer ?
#
loop_
_entity_poly.entity_id
_entity_poly.type
_entity_poly.pdbx_seq_one_letter_code
_entity_poly.pdbx_strand_id
1 'polypeptide(L)'
;MCCKKLLKFIMLPCLLLFSITGFSQDRVITGRVTDSRDGSGMAGVSVAAKGSAAGSQTGTDGSYRISVDRNVTVLVFSFVGFGLQEISIDGRTSIDVSMALTNASLGEIVVIGYGTARKKDLTGSIAQISSKDFQKGPQTTPEQLILGKIPGLQITSGGGMPGAGSRIRIRQGASLNASNDPLIVLDGVPLETGGIAGVANPLTLINPNDIESFNILKDASATAIYGNRASNGVIIITTKKGSSGRLKVSYSNVASLYTVTETADVLSADQFRDLVNAQGTAAQKALLGAQNTDWQDIIYRNAFATDNTISFSGGIKKFPYRMSMGYLNQAGILETDNLQRGTLNFNLNPKFLNNHLSIDINLKGSVTKSRFANQGAIGSAVFFDPTQPVYDLSKPQYGGYWEWELNGLPNTLAPKNPLSLLRQTKNTGNTNRSIGNIQFDYKFHFLPALRANLNLGYDVSRGYGTTQVPATAASSFFNQGSMSRYLQKRWNKLLDFYLNYTNNFGKHRVDATAGYGYQDWIFYSPGFPTINGNGVIPAGPPFKTQHTLLSVFGRVNYSFDDRYLLTGAVRRDGSSRFGPKTRWGTFPSAALAWRVSRESFLMDSETISDLKLRIGWGITGQQDVGSDYPYLARYSLSDSSGMYQFGSNYYLLLRPEGYDENLKWETTETYNAGLDVGLLSGRVSFSVDAYFKKTKDLLAVISVPAGSNLTNQILTNVGNIENRGIEVSLNATPVKSTDFTWDANVNFTYNESEITNLSKIQNQNAVGNPAGGISGGVGNTIQIHTVGYAPYSFYVYKQVYDANGRPIEGVYVDLNKDGASTEADKYRYKNPEPRMYFGFGSQFSYKKWSASFAGRASIGNYMYNNFHSTSGTYQNFGFPNYLGNVASDVLNTAFVTPRLWSDYYIENASFVRMDNVNVGYNFGRIGKSVSLRMSATVQNVFVITKFSGLDPEIAGGINNNFYPRPRIYSLGFNLDF
;
A
#
# COMPACT_ATOMS: atom_id res chain seq x y z
N MET A 1 66.60 67.69 11.46
CA MET A 1 67.38 67.09 10.38
C MET A 1 67.67 65.58 10.67
N CYS A 2 67.00 64.94 11.60
CA CYS A 2 67.31 63.60 12.02
C CYS A 2 66.26 62.55 11.55
N CYS A 3 65.05 62.95 11.16
CA CYS A 3 63.98 61.98 10.73
C CYS A 3 64.08 61.49 9.25
N LYS A 4 64.84 62.19 8.37
CA LYS A 4 64.95 61.77 6.95
C LYS A 4 66.04 60.70 6.67
N LYS A 5 66.95 60.49 7.64
CA LYS A 5 68.01 59.42 7.45
C LYS A 5 67.49 58.05 8.05
N LEU A 6 66.56 58.06 8.91
CA LEU A 6 66.03 56.80 9.51
C LEU A 6 65.05 56.10 8.53
N LEU A 7 64.33 56.89 7.70
CA LEU A 7 63.37 56.37 6.73
C LEU A 7 64.02 55.73 5.50
N LYS A 8 65.29 56.10 5.21
CA LYS A 8 66.05 55.46 4.10
C LYS A 8 66.70 54.14 4.52
N PHE A 9 66.94 53.94 5.80
CA PHE A 9 67.50 52.62 6.35
C PHE A 9 66.51 51.57 6.58
N ILE A 10 65.23 51.91 6.72
CA ILE A 10 64.12 50.97 6.90
C ILE A 10 63.45 50.58 5.58
N MET A 11 63.48 51.45 4.57
CA MET A 11 62.90 51.11 3.22
C MET A 11 63.81 50.15 2.39
N LEU A 12 65.10 50.10 2.59
CA LEU A 12 66.01 49.24 1.76
C LEU A 12 65.90 47.74 2.18
N PRO A 13 65.78 47.31 3.42
CA PRO A 13 65.57 45.91 3.74
C PRO A 13 64.08 45.48 3.46
N CYS A 14 63.10 46.41 3.52
CA CYS A 14 61.73 46.04 3.13
C CYS A 14 61.56 45.88 1.61
N LEU A 15 62.30 46.55 0.78
CA LEU A 15 62.33 46.31 -0.68
C LEU A 15 63.09 45.07 -1.07
N LEU A 16 64.05 44.62 -0.31
CA LEU A 16 64.79 43.36 -0.52
C LEU A 16 63.98 42.14 0.02
N LEU A 17 63.09 42.30 1.00
CA LEU A 17 62.17 41.24 1.45
C LEU A 17 60.99 41.05 0.52
N PHE A 18 60.63 42.02 -0.32
CA PHE A 18 59.55 41.89 -1.33
C PHE A 18 60.02 41.26 -2.66
N SER A 19 61.31 41.05 -2.83
CA SER A 19 61.87 40.45 -4.09
C SER A 19 62.15 38.95 -3.99
N ILE A 20 61.79 38.28 -2.87
CA ILE A 20 61.99 36.83 -2.67
C ILE A 20 60.65 36.05 -2.59
N THR A 21 59.48 36.65 -2.86
CA THR A 21 58.32 35.89 -3.24
C THR A 21 58.48 35.44 -4.68
N GLY A 22 59.16 34.34 -4.91
CA GLY A 22 59.18 33.65 -6.16
C GLY A 22 57.72 33.34 -6.56
N PHE A 23 57.22 33.93 -7.64
CA PHE A 23 56.00 33.53 -8.30
C PHE A 23 56.14 32.06 -8.67
N SER A 24 55.55 31.16 -7.88
CA SER A 24 55.26 29.81 -8.34
C SER A 24 54.35 29.99 -9.56
N GLN A 25 54.90 29.77 -10.76
CA GLN A 25 54.02 29.82 -11.94
C GLN A 25 53.12 28.64 -11.91
N ASP A 26 51.86 28.90 -11.57
CA ASP A 26 50.78 27.90 -11.64
C ASP A 26 50.69 27.35 -13.06
N ARG A 27 50.59 26.03 -13.16
CA ARG A 27 50.39 25.34 -14.42
C ARG A 27 48.92 25.32 -14.77
N VAL A 28 48.57 25.83 -15.94
CA VAL A 28 47.21 25.79 -16.45
C VAL A 28 47.01 24.52 -17.27
N ILE A 29 45.97 23.73 -16.91
CA ILE A 29 45.55 22.55 -17.65
C ILE A 29 44.15 22.81 -18.20
N THR A 30 43.95 22.45 -19.45
CA THR A 30 42.68 22.58 -20.17
C THR A 30 42.32 21.22 -20.73
N GLY A 31 41.08 21.05 -21.15
CA GLY A 31 40.58 19.84 -21.79
C GLY A 31 39.08 19.81 -21.89
N ARG A 32 38.55 18.73 -22.39
CA ARG A 32 37.11 18.51 -22.55
C ARG A 32 36.69 17.22 -21.87
N VAL A 33 35.59 17.26 -21.11
CA VAL A 33 34.97 16.08 -20.53
C VAL A 33 33.76 15.70 -21.36
N THR A 34 33.70 14.44 -21.78
CA THR A 34 32.64 13.90 -22.62
C THR A 34 31.96 12.70 -21.97
N ASP A 35 30.72 12.46 -22.32
CA ASP A 35 30.03 11.23 -21.96
C ASP A 35 30.51 10.09 -22.87
N SER A 36 30.91 8.96 -22.29
CA SER A 36 31.42 7.79 -23.04
C SER A 36 30.40 7.13 -23.97
N ARG A 37 29.11 7.45 -23.84
CA ARG A 37 28.01 6.84 -24.59
C ARG A 37 27.78 7.51 -25.95
N ASP A 38 27.90 8.82 -26.02
CA ASP A 38 27.51 9.61 -27.17
C ASP A 38 28.56 10.67 -27.59
N GLY A 39 29.64 10.78 -26.79
CA GLY A 39 30.70 11.77 -27.04
C GLY A 39 30.29 13.22 -26.79
N SER A 40 29.07 13.46 -26.24
CA SER A 40 28.62 14.83 -25.93
C SER A 40 29.42 15.44 -24.79
N GLY A 41 29.66 16.77 -24.85
CA GLY A 41 30.31 17.49 -23.78
C GLY A 41 29.49 17.51 -22.50
N MET A 42 30.11 17.21 -21.37
CA MET A 42 29.46 17.15 -20.07
C MET A 42 29.63 18.46 -19.31
N ALA A 43 28.51 19.20 -19.10
CA ALA A 43 28.51 20.45 -18.31
C ALA A 43 28.44 20.16 -16.80
N GLY A 44 29.20 20.95 -16.01
CA GLY A 44 29.10 20.89 -14.53
C GLY A 44 29.88 19.75 -13.89
N VAL A 45 30.78 19.06 -14.63
CA VAL A 45 31.69 18.08 -14.04
C VAL A 45 32.70 18.82 -13.15
N SER A 46 32.86 18.39 -11.93
CA SER A 46 33.85 18.90 -10.99
C SER A 46 35.22 18.34 -11.36
N VAL A 47 36.18 19.22 -11.62
CA VAL A 47 37.60 18.93 -11.88
C VAL A 47 38.41 19.48 -10.72
N ALA A 48 39.02 18.61 -9.92
CA ALA A 48 39.78 19.00 -8.74
C ALA A 48 41.20 18.47 -8.80
N ALA A 49 42.15 19.27 -8.29
CA ALA A 49 43.55 18.83 -8.12
C ALA A 49 43.65 17.97 -6.85
N LYS A 50 44.15 16.72 -6.96
CA LYS A 50 44.32 15.82 -5.84
C LYS A 50 45.30 16.37 -4.82
N GLY A 51 44.85 16.53 -3.56
CA GLY A 51 45.69 17.07 -2.48
C GLY A 51 45.81 18.60 -2.45
N SER A 52 45.07 19.35 -3.29
CA SER A 52 45.08 20.82 -3.37
C SER A 52 43.63 21.35 -3.27
N ALA A 53 43.48 22.61 -2.90
CA ALA A 53 42.17 23.31 -2.90
C ALA A 53 41.76 23.80 -4.33
N ALA A 54 42.64 23.63 -5.35
CA ALA A 54 42.37 24.06 -6.73
C ALA A 54 41.25 23.17 -7.35
N GLY A 55 40.20 23.81 -7.86
CA GLY A 55 39.09 23.15 -8.52
C GLY A 55 38.43 24.01 -9.59
N SER A 56 37.86 23.39 -10.61
CA SER A 56 37.10 24.02 -11.68
C SER A 56 35.86 23.18 -12.01
N GLN A 57 34.91 23.74 -12.78
CA GLN A 57 33.77 22.98 -13.34
C GLN A 57 33.77 23.13 -14.86
N THR A 58 33.30 22.06 -15.54
CA THR A 58 33.17 22.11 -17.00
C THR A 58 32.07 23.06 -17.47
N GLY A 59 32.31 23.76 -18.56
CA GLY A 59 31.33 24.60 -19.27
C GLY A 59 30.24 23.78 -19.97
N THR A 60 29.32 24.46 -20.64
CA THR A 60 28.16 23.84 -21.33
C THR A 60 28.55 22.91 -22.48
N ASP A 61 29.74 23.10 -23.05
CA ASP A 61 30.34 22.28 -24.11
C ASP A 61 31.27 21.16 -23.58
N GLY A 62 31.39 21.03 -22.24
CA GLY A 62 32.25 20.09 -21.55
C GLY A 62 33.71 20.57 -21.40
N SER A 63 34.07 21.75 -21.89
CA SER A 63 35.42 22.30 -21.72
C SER A 63 35.70 22.74 -20.27
N TYR A 64 36.94 22.59 -19.81
CA TYR A 64 37.39 23.06 -18.50
C TYR A 64 38.76 23.70 -18.56
N ARG A 65 39.04 24.55 -17.59
CA ARG A 65 40.36 25.16 -17.36
C ARG A 65 40.62 25.21 -15.85
N ILE A 66 41.70 24.61 -15.41
CA ILE A 66 42.14 24.59 -14.02
C ILE A 66 43.58 25.06 -13.88
N SER A 67 43.87 25.94 -12.92
CA SER A 67 45.21 26.33 -12.51
C SER A 67 45.64 25.48 -11.34
N VAL A 68 46.77 24.79 -11.45
CA VAL A 68 47.26 23.86 -10.41
C VAL A 68 48.73 24.15 -10.11
N ASP A 69 49.14 23.93 -8.87
CA ASP A 69 50.52 23.97 -8.44
C ASP A 69 51.35 22.92 -9.22
N ARG A 70 52.64 23.20 -9.49
CA ARG A 70 53.57 22.26 -10.17
C ARG A 70 53.69 20.90 -9.48
N ASN A 71 53.42 20.82 -8.18
CA ASN A 71 53.51 19.60 -7.40
C ASN A 71 52.28 18.70 -7.57
N VAL A 72 51.20 19.19 -8.17
CA VAL A 72 50.00 18.41 -8.44
C VAL A 72 50.25 17.46 -9.60
N THR A 73 50.13 16.17 -9.36
CA THR A 73 50.36 15.10 -10.33
C THR A 73 49.10 14.46 -10.88
N VAL A 74 47.97 14.66 -10.23
CA VAL A 74 46.68 13.98 -10.57
C VAL A 74 45.51 14.95 -10.52
N LEU A 75 44.68 14.92 -11.58
CA LEU A 75 43.33 15.53 -11.58
C LEU A 75 42.27 14.49 -11.28
N VAL A 76 41.27 14.90 -10.51
CA VAL A 76 40.10 14.10 -10.15
C VAL A 76 38.86 14.66 -10.82
N PHE A 77 38.21 13.86 -11.65
CA PHE A 77 36.96 14.20 -12.33
C PHE A 77 35.80 13.49 -11.64
N SER A 78 34.79 14.26 -11.23
CA SER A 78 33.60 13.71 -10.57
C SER A 78 32.32 14.38 -11.08
N PHE A 79 31.30 13.55 -11.31
CA PHE A 79 29.97 13.99 -11.71
C PHE A 79 28.94 13.02 -11.18
N VAL A 80 27.75 13.51 -10.78
CA VAL A 80 26.68 12.68 -10.22
C VAL A 80 26.21 11.64 -11.25
N GLY A 81 26.29 10.37 -10.89
CA GLY A 81 25.91 9.24 -11.77
C GLY A 81 27.05 8.70 -12.63
N PHE A 82 28.26 9.28 -12.59
CA PHE A 82 29.42 8.82 -13.35
C PHE A 82 30.54 8.34 -12.42
N GLY A 83 31.38 7.43 -12.94
CA GLY A 83 32.51 6.92 -12.18
C GLY A 83 33.53 8.02 -11.94
N LEU A 84 34.03 8.16 -10.72
CA LEU A 84 35.12 9.03 -10.39
C LEU A 84 36.36 8.58 -11.17
N GLN A 85 37.00 9.51 -11.87
CA GLN A 85 38.26 9.23 -12.62
C GLN A 85 39.39 10.05 -12.06
N GLU A 86 40.53 9.40 -11.81
CA GLU A 86 41.78 10.03 -11.44
C GLU A 86 42.76 9.91 -12.64
N ILE A 87 43.13 11.03 -13.19
CA ILE A 87 44.03 11.09 -14.38
C ILE A 87 45.36 11.75 -14.00
N SER A 88 46.46 11.06 -14.26
CA SER A 88 47.79 11.63 -14.09
C SER A 88 48.04 12.74 -15.09
N ILE A 89 48.67 13.82 -14.63
CA ILE A 89 48.96 15.00 -15.47
C ILE A 89 50.16 14.73 -16.42
N ASP A 90 51.18 14.03 -15.96
CA ASP A 90 52.37 13.57 -16.69
C ASP A 90 52.94 14.61 -17.69
N GLY A 91 53.05 15.84 -17.27
CA GLY A 91 53.57 16.91 -18.10
C GLY A 91 52.58 17.52 -19.11
N ARG A 92 51.38 16.95 -19.28
CA ARG A 92 50.37 17.41 -20.24
C ARG A 92 49.73 18.73 -19.83
N THR A 93 49.41 19.56 -20.82
CA THR A 93 48.68 20.83 -20.65
C THR A 93 47.25 20.75 -21.17
N SER A 94 46.94 19.69 -21.92
CA SER A 94 45.57 19.36 -22.34
C SER A 94 45.25 17.92 -22.00
N ILE A 95 44.12 17.68 -21.33
CA ILE A 95 43.66 16.35 -20.90
C ILE A 95 42.18 16.22 -21.17
N ASP A 96 41.83 15.46 -22.19
CA ASP A 96 40.43 15.11 -22.48
C ASP A 96 40.05 13.83 -21.74
N VAL A 97 38.82 13.80 -21.18
CA VAL A 97 38.36 12.72 -20.35
C VAL A 97 36.99 12.27 -20.83
N SER A 98 36.83 10.96 -21.03
CA SER A 98 35.55 10.34 -21.32
C SER A 98 35.02 9.66 -20.06
N MET A 99 33.95 10.18 -19.47
CA MET A 99 33.35 9.65 -18.27
C MET A 99 32.31 8.57 -18.57
N ALA A 100 32.46 7.43 -17.93
CA ALA A 100 31.46 6.34 -18.01
C ALA A 100 30.50 6.41 -16.84
N LEU A 101 29.21 6.06 -17.09
CA LEU A 101 28.23 5.89 -16.01
C LEU A 101 28.74 4.85 -15.02
N THR A 102 28.63 5.15 -13.75
CA THR A 102 28.78 4.13 -12.71
C THR A 102 27.63 3.12 -12.89
N ASN A 103 27.95 1.82 -12.97
CA ASN A 103 26.94 0.79 -12.91
C ASN A 103 26.14 0.99 -11.62
N ALA A 104 24.89 1.46 -11.75
CA ALA A 104 24.06 1.98 -10.65
C ALA A 104 23.72 0.95 -9.55
N SER A 105 24.07 -0.33 -9.73
CA SER A 105 23.71 -1.39 -8.78
C SER A 105 24.55 -1.43 -7.50
N LEU A 106 25.73 -0.80 -7.47
CA LEU A 106 26.66 -0.86 -6.32
C LEU A 106 26.60 0.37 -5.40
N GLY A 107 25.91 1.45 -5.79
CA GLY A 107 25.79 2.70 -5.03
C GLY A 107 24.37 3.01 -4.51
N GLU A 108 23.41 2.12 -4.70
CA GLU A 108 22.01 2.35 -4.33
C GLU A 108 21.87 2.52 -2.81
N ILE A 109 21.41 3.71 -2.39
CA ILE A 109 21.18 4.05 -0.98
C ILE A 109 19.76 3.68 -0.62
N VAL A 110 19.62 2.89 0.43
CA VAL A 110 18.34 2.41 0.96
C VAL A 110 18.06 3.08 2.30
N VAL A 111 16.85 3.58 2.50
CA VAL A 111 16.39 4.07 3.80
C VAL A 111 16.03 2.86 4.67
N ILE A 112 16.63 2.75 5.85
CA ILE A 112 16.50 1.60 6.77
C ILE A 112 16.02 2.05 8.16
N GLY A 113 14.88 2.68 8.25
CA GLY A 113 14.37 3.21 9.51
C GLY A 113 15.11 4.46 9.95
N TYR A 114 15.90 4.37 11.01
CA TYR A 114 16.71 5.47 11.51
C TYR A 114 18.06 5.52 10.79
N GLY A 115 18.09 6.15 9.60
CA GLY A 115 19.29 6.32 8.79
C GLY A 115 19.19 5.70 7.39
N THR A 116 20.31 5.74 6.68
CA THR A 116 20.46 5.19 5.33
C THR A 116 21.65 4.24 5.27
N ALA A 117 21.55 3.18 4.46
CA ALA A 117 22.66 2.26 4.21
C ALA A 117 22.81 2.03 2.71
N ARG A 118 23.97 1.58 2.27
CA ARG A 118 24.14 1.11 0.90
C ARG A 118 23.48 -0.26 0.76
N LYS A 119 22.79 -0.54 -0.33
CA LYS A 119 22.13 -1.82 -0.58
C LYS A 119 23.07 -3.03 -0.39
N LYS A 120 24.32 -2.88 -0.78
CA LYS A 120 25.35 -3.90 -0.62
C LYS A 120 25.69 -4.22 0.84
N ASP A 121 25.50 -3.26 1.77
CA ASP A 121 25.84 -3.38 3.19
C ASP A 121 24.67 -3.92 4.03
N LEU A 122 23.53 -4.21 3.41
CA LEU A 122 22.35 -4.72 4.10
C LEU A 122 22.50 -6.21 4.42
N THR A 123 22.16 -6.59 5.66
CA THR A 123 22.14 -7.97 6.14
C THR A 123 20.75 -8.61 6.05
N GLY A 124 19.68 -7.78 6.03
CA GLY A 124 18.28 -8.22 5.98
C GLY A 124 17.70 -8.25 4.57
N SER A 125 16.50 -8.88 4.44
CA SER A 125 15.71 -8.92 3.19
C SER A 125 14.96 -7.60 2.99
N ILE A 126 15.52 -6.72 2.17
CA ILE A 126 14.95 -5.41 1.82
C ILE A 126 14.79 -5.32 0.30
N ALA A 127 13.58 -5.02 -0.15
CA ALA A 127 13.32 -4.72 -1.55
C ALA A 127 13.16 -3.20 -1.74
N GLN A 128 13.81 -2.65 -2.74
CA GLN A 128 13.67 -1.24 -3.13
C GLN A 128 13.13 -1.14 -4.54
N ILE A 129 12.15 -0.27 -4.74
CA ILE A 129 11.58 0.10 -6.03
C ILE A 129 11.67 1.62 -6.16
N SER A 130 12.28 2.08 -7.23
CA SER A 130 12.43 3.50 -7.55
C SER A 130 11.39 3.98 -8.56
N SER A 131 11.26 5.29 -8.73
CA SER A 131 10.31 5.90 -9.67
C SER A 131 10.50 5.45 -11.13
N LYS A 132 11.68 4.91 -11.49
CA LYS A 132 11.92 4.32 -12.82
C LYS A 132 11.13 3.03 -13.05
N ASP A 133 10.96 2.24 -11.98
CA ASP A 133 10.39 0.89 -12.00
C ASP A 133 8.89 0.88 -11.69
N PHE A 134 8.30 2.04 -11.37
CA PHE A 134 6.89 2.17 -11.01
C PHE A 134 5.96 1.71 -12.13
N GLN A 135 4.80 1.20 -11.71
CA GLN A 135 3.68 0.92 -12.59
C GLN A 135 3.32 2.20 -13.35
N LYS A 136 3.22 2.12 -14.69
CA LYS A 136 2.88 3.28 -15.52
C LYS A 136 1.37 3.44 -15.64
N GLY A 137 0.91 4.68 -15.91
CA GLY A 137 -0.50 5.03 -16.05
C GLY A 137 -1.08 5.76 -14.84
N PRO A 138 -2.39 6.06 -14.84
CA PRO A 138 -3.04 6.77 -13.75
C PRO A 138 -3.09 5.88 -12.50
N GLN A 139 -2.51 6.37 -11.43
CA GLN A 139 -2.54 5.70 -10.11
C GLN A 139 -3.19 6.65 -9.11
N THR A 140 -4.23 6.20 -8.45
CA THR A 140 -4.96 7.01 -7.47
C THR A 140 -4.30 6.94 -6.11
N THR A 141 -3.65 5.81 -5.80
CA THR A 141 -3.02 5.55 -4.51
C THR A 141 -1.56 5.07 -4.67
N PRO A 142 -0.69 5.35 -3.70
CA PRO A 142 0.73 5.01 -3.76
C PRO A 142 1.04 3.53 -3.96
N GLU A 143 0.30 2.64 -3.31
CA GLU A 143 0.55 1.20 -3.35
C GLU A 143 0.35 0.60 -4.74
N GLN A 144 -0.46 1.22 -5.59
CA GLN A 144 -0.67 0.79 -6.97
C GLN A 144 0.61 0.92 -7.82
N LEU A 145 1.53 1.82 -7.45
CA LEU A 145 2.82 2.00 -8.15
C LEU A 145 3.71 0.76 -8.11
N ILE A 146 3.57 -0.08 -7.08
CA ILE A 146 4.43 -1.23 -6.80
C ILE A 146 3.71 -2.58 -6.95
N LEU A 147 2.50 -2.56 -7.49
CA LEU A 147 1.67 -3.75 -7.70
C LEU A 147 2.41 -4.79 -8.56
N GLY A 148 2.57 -6.03 -8.05
CA GLY A 148 3.23 -7.13 -8.76
C GLY A 148 4.75 -6.98 -8.95
N LYS A 149 5.41 -5.97 -8.33
CA LYS A 149 6.84 -5.70 -8.54
C LYS A 149 7.77 -6.36 -7.53
N ILE A 150 7.25 -6.85 -6.41
CA ILE A 150 8.05 -7.28 -5.26
C ILE A 150 7.61 -8.66 -4.81
N PRO A 151 8.53 -9.65 -4.73
CA PRO A 151 8.19 -10.95 -4.18
C PRO A 151 7.86 -10.85 -2.69
N GLY A 152 6.89 -11.62 -2.23
CA GLY A 152 6.39 -11.60 -0.85
C GLY A 152 5.43 -10.45 -0.54
N LEU A 153 5.19 -9.51 -1.47
CA LEU A 153 4.22 -8.42 -1.33
C LEU A 153 3.00 -8.70 -2.20
N GLN A 154 1.86 -8.90 -1.56
CA GLN A 154 0.56 -9.04 -2.21
C GLN A 154 -0.27 -7.78 -1.98
N ILE A 155 -0.80 -7.20 -3.05
CA ILE A 155 -1.69 -6.03 -3.00
C ILE A 155 -2.96 -6.41 -3.74
N THR A 156 -4.07 -6.52 -3.01
CA THR A 156 -5.40 -6.84 -3.54
C THR A 156 -6.23 -5.57 -3.56
N SER A 157 -6.73 -5.18 -4.73
CA SER A 157 -7.57 -3.99 -4.88
C SER A 157 -8.92 -4.15 -4.18
N GLY A 158 -9.44 -3.09 -3.59
CA GLY A 158 -10.78 -3.05 -2.96
C GLY A 158 -11.93 -2.82 -3.93
N GLY A 159 -11.73 -2.99 -5.24
CA GLY A 159 -12.77 -2.81 -6.27
C GLY A 159 -12.55 -1.58 -7.17
N GLY A 160 -13.56 -1.25 -7.97
CA GLY A 160 -13.51 -0.20 -9.00
C GLY A 160 -13.90 1.20 -8.53
N MET A 161 -14.32 1.38 -7.27
CA MET A 161 -14.73 2.68 -6.74
C MET A 161 -13.58 3.70 -6.76
N PRO A 162 -13.81 4.97 -7.12
CA PRO A 162 -12.80 6.02 -7.06
C PRO A 162 -12.14 6.11 -5.69
N GLY A 163 -10.80 6.00 -5.65
CA GLY A 163 -10.05 6.02 -4.40
C GLY A 163 -10.25 4.79 -3.50
N ALA A 164 -10.74 3.67 -4.05
CA ALA A 164 -10.83 2.41 -3.32
C ALA A 164 -9.48 2.02 -2.70
N GLY A 165 -9.52 1.45 -1.51
CA GLY A 165 -8.35 0.95 -0.82
C GLY A 165 -7.80 -0.33 -1.44
N SER A 166 -6.62 -0.70 -1.00
CA SER A 166 -6.03 -1.98 -1.30
C SER A 166 -5.69 -2.70 0.00
N ARG A 167 -5.91 -4.00 0.04
CA ARG A 167 -5.41 -4.87 1.11
C ARG A 167 -3.94 -5.17 0.80
N ILE A 168 -3.04 -4.83 1.71
CA ILE A 168 -1.60 -5.06 1.55
C ILE A 168 -1.17 -6.15 2.51
N ARG A 169 -0.43 -7.14 2.03
CA ARG A 169 0.13 -8.23 2.83
C ARG A 169 1.59 -8.49 2.47
N ILE A 170 2.44 -8.64 3.48
CA ILE A 170 3.84 -9.05 3.32
C ILE A 170 4.00 -10.42 3.97
N ARG A 171 4.35 -11.46 3.16
CA ARG A 171 4.54 -12.84 3.64
C ARG A 171 3.31 -13.38 4.39
N GLN A 172 2.12 -13.12 3.85
CA GLN A 172 0.81 -13.38 4.46
C GLN A 172 0.60 -12.61 5.80
N GLY A 173 -0.52 -12.88 6.49
CA GLY A 173 -0.81 -12.27 7.78
C GLY A 173 -0.10 -12.99 8.93
N ALA A 174 0.23 -12.26 9.98
CA ALA A 174 0.79 -12.82 11.21
C ALA A 174 -0.25 -13.04 12.31
N SER A 175 -1.48 -12.55 12.15
CA SER A 175 -2.55 -12.61 13.16
C SER A 175 -3.89 -13.06 12.58
N LEU A 176 -4.76 -13.62 13.43
CA LEU A 176 -6.13 -13.96 13.08
C LEU A 176 -7.11 -12.80 13.33
N ASN A 177 -6.91 -12.02 14.38
CA ASN A 177 -7.84 -10.96 14.83
C ASN A 177 -7.21 -9.57 14.92
N ALA A 178 -5.89 -9.46 15.10
CA ALA A 178 -5.18 -8.18 15.02
C ALA A 178 -4.95 -7.76 13.57
N SER A 179 -4.53 -6.50 13.35
CA SER A 179 -4.22 -6.00 12.01
C SER A 179 -3.10 -6.80 11.35
N ASN A 180 -3.28 -7.16 10.09
CA ASN A 180 -2.29 -7.79 9.24
C ASN A 180 -1.68 -6.82 8.21
N ASP A 181 -2.01 -5.52 8.31
CA ASP A 181 -1.46 -4.51 7.41
C ASP A 181 -0.02 -4.14 7.81
N PRO A 182 0.88 -3.94 6.84
CA PRO A 182 2.23 -3.48 7.14
C PRO A 182 2.22 -2.05 7.67
N LEU A 183 3.24 -1.71 8.47
CA LEU A 183 3.47 -0.33 8.86
C LEU A 183 3.88 0.51 7.64
N ILE A 184 3.20 1.61 7.39
CA ILE A 184 3.57 2.56 6.33
C ILE A 184 4.25 3.78 6.97
N VAL A 185 5.45 4.11 6.50
CA VAL A 185 6.23 5.27 6.95
C VAL A 185 6.45 6.21 5.78
N LEU A 186 5.97 7.44 5.89
CA LEU A 186 6.11 8.48 4.85
C LEU A 186 7.12 9.55 5.30
N ASP A 187 8.27 9.62 4.64
CA ASP A 187 9.38 10.55 4.97
C ASP A 187 9.73 10.59 6.46
N GLY A 188 9.71 9.42 7.13
CA GLY A 188 10.02 9.28 8.54
C GLY A 188 8.83 9.47 9.49
N VAL A 189 7.61 9.68 9.00
CA VAL A 189 6.37 9.74 9.80
C VAL A 189 5.61 8.43 9.63
N PRO A 190 5.44 7.61 10.68
CA PRO A 190 4.58 6.44 10.66
C PRO A 190 3.11 6.86 10.51
N LEU A 191 2.46 6.36 9.46
CA LEU A 191 1.07 6.69 9.16
C LEU A 191 0.10 5.86 9.98
N GLU A 192 -1.03 6.47 10.31
CA GLU A 192 -2.21 5.77 10.77
C GLU A 192 -2.98 5.26 9.53
N THR A 193 -3.12 3.93 9.41
CA THR A 193 -3.82 3.26 8.31
C THR A 193 -5.31 3.06 8.60
N GLY A 194 -5.72 3.21 9.86
CA GLY A 194 -7.14 3.22 10.24
C GLY A 194 -7.87 4.33 9.49
N GLY A 195 -8.98 4.00 8.82
CA GLY A 195 -9.74 4.92 7.99
C GLY A 195 -10.17 6.22 8.70
N ILE A 196 -10.39 7.28 7.94
CA ILE A 196 -11.06 8.50 8.37
C ILE A 196 -12.33 8.67 7.53
N ALA A 197 -13.44 9.03 8.16
CA ALA A 197 -14.70 9.25 7.45
C ALA A 197 -14.54 10.31 6.34
N GLY A 198 -15.23 10.13 5.21
CA GLY A 198 -15.20 11.06 4.07
C GLY A 198 -14.16 10.73 2.99
N VAL A 199 -13.37 9.68 3.16
CA VAL A 199 -12.50 9.13 2.12
C VAL A 199 -12.51 7.60 2.20
N ALA A 200 -12.45 6.93 1.05
CA ALA A 200 -12.51 5.47 0.99
C ALA A 200 -11.21 4.82 1.54
N ASN A 201 -10.05 5.43 1.28
CA ASN A 201 -8.74 4.94 1.71
C ASN A 201 -7.83 6.11 2.12
N PRO A 202 -7.22 6.10 3.33
CA PRO A 202 -6.29 7.15 3.77
C PRO A 202 -5.07 7.35 2.87
N LEU A 203 -4.62 6.33 2.15
CA LEU A 203 -3.49 6.44 1.21
C LEU A 203 -3.85 7.26 -0.03
N THR A 204 -5.13 7.37 -0.38
CA THR A 204 -5.62 8.26 -1.45
C THR A 204 -5.24 9.73 -1.19
N LEU A 205 -4.98 10.12 0.06
CA LEU A 205 -4.61 11.48 0.45
C LEU A 205 -3.13 11.84 0.13
N ILE A 206 -2.36 10.87 -0.42
CA ILE A 206 -0.97 11.05 -0.85
C ILE A 206 -0.93 11.05 -2.37
N ASN A 207 -0.27 12.06 -2.97
CA ASN A 207 -0.12 12.12 -4.43
C ASN A 207 0.97 11.13 -4.91
N PRO A 208 0.64 10.10 -5.71
CA PRO A 208 1.63 9.16 -6.25
C PRO A 208 2.74 9.81 -7.08
N ASN A 209 2.46 10.95 -7.74
CA ASN A 209 3.43 11.68 -8.56
C ASN A 209 4.59 12.29 -7.75
N ASP A 210 4.42 12.44 -6.43
CA ASP A 210 5.44 12.96 -5.52
C ASP A 210 6.39 11.89 -4.98
N ILE A 211 6.13 10.61 -5.24
CA ILE A 211 6.92 9.51 -4.67
C ILE A 211 8.19 9.29 -5.49
N GLU A 212 9.32 9.13 -4.79
CA GLU A 212 10.63 8.79 -5.36
C GLU A 212 10.92 7.30 -5.28
N SER A 213 10.66 6.69 -4.11
CA SER A 213 10.97 5.27 -3.89
C SER A 213 10.12 4.65 -2.79
N PHE A 214 10.02 3.32 -2.88
CA PHE A 214 9.55 2.45 -1.81
C PHE A 214 10.69 1.54 -1.35
N ASN A 215 10.86 1.41 -0.03
CA ASN A 215 11.72 0.41 0.59
C ASN A 215 10.84 -0.50 1.44
N ILE A 216 10.82 -1.80 1.12
CA ILE A 216 10.00 -2.79 1.78
C ILE A 216 10.88 -3.68 2.66
N LEU A 217 10.71 -3.57 3.97
CA LEU A 217 11.41 -4.36 4.97
C LEU A 217 10.56 -5.59 5.27
N LYS A 218 11.08 -6.79 4.97
CA LYS A 218 10.29 -8.03 4.99
C LYS A 218 10.63 -8.97 6.14
N ASP A 219 11.83 -8.88 6.68
CA ASP A 219 12.30 -9.74 7.78
C ASP A 219 12.44 -8.98 9.11
N ALA A 220 12.52 -9.74 10.21
CA ALA A 220 12.59 -9.15 11.54
C ALA A 220 13.90 -8.39 11.80
N SER A 221 15.02 -8.77 11.17
CA SER A 221 16.29 -8.08 11.34
C SER A 221 16.26 -6.66 10.76
N ALA A 222 15.52 -6.47 9.66
CA ALA A 222 15.31 -5.17 9.05
C ALA A 222 14.19 -4.37 9.75
N THR A 223 13.16 -5.03 10.26
CA THR A 223 11.95 -4.40 10.82
C THR A 223 12.01 -4.16 12.32
N ALA A 224 12.87 -4.87 13.09
CA ALA A 224 12.95 -4.77 14.56
C ALA A 224 13.21 -3.34 15.06
N ILE A 225 13.85 -2.50 14.25
CA ILE A 225 14.07 -1.08 14.58
C ILE A 225 12.75 -0.29 14.69
N TYR A 226 11.67 -0.75 14.02
CA TYR A 226 10.32 -0.21 14.15
C TYR A 226 9.47 -0.91 15.21
N GLY A 227 9.98 -2.01 15.79
CA GLY A 227 9.42 -2.71 16.94
C GLY A 227 8.06 -3.32 16.74
N ASN A 228 7.13 -2.90 17.56
CA ASN A 228 5.80 -3.50 17.73
C ASN A 228 4.81 -3.31 16.57
N ARG A 229 5.08 -2.47 15.61
CA ARG A 229 4.20 -2.25 14.43
C ARG A 229 4.73 -2.97 13.19
N ALA A 230 5.81 -3.74 13.34
CA ALA A 230 6.58 -4.27 12.22
C ALA A 230 6.44 -5.79 12.02
N SER A 231 5.57 -6.47 12.78
CA SER A 231 5.32 -7.92 12.64
C SER A 231 4.83 -8.32 11.24
N ASN A 232 4.12 -7.40 10.57
CA ASN A 232 3.63 -7.58 9.22
C ASN A 232 4.50 -6.90 8.15
N GLY A 233 5.76 -6.51 8.51
CA GLY A 233 6.67 -5.79 7.64
C GLY A 233 6.46 -4.27 7.66
N VAL A 234 7.37 -3.55 6.98
CA VAL A 234 7.35 -2.08 6.91
C VAL A 234 7.50 -1.62 5.46
N ILE A 235 6.69 -0.67 5.05
CA ILE A 235 6.76 0.01 3.76
C ILE A 235 7.20 1.46 4.01
N ILE A 236 8.42 1.80 3.63
CA ILE A 236 8.95 3.16 3.74
C ILE A 236 8.77 3.85 2.39
N ILE A 237 8.01 4.93 2.38
CA ILE A 237 7.75 5.78 1.22
C ILE A 237 8.61 7.02 1.35
N THR A 238 9.45 7.26 0.35
CA THR A 238 10.25 8.48 0.26
C THR A 238 9.73 9.37 -0.86
N THR A 239 9.50 10.65 -0.57
CA THR A 239 9.06 11.61 -1.59
C THR A 239 10.23 12.31 -2.27
N LYS A 240 10.01 12.80 -3.49
CA LYS A 240 10.97 13.56 -4.28
C LYS A 240 11.42 14.80 -3.54
N LYS A 241 12.72 15.01 -3.43
CA LYS A 241 13.35 16.15 -2.77
C LYS A 241 13.80 17.22 -3.77
N GLY A 242 14.12 18.41 -3.27
CA GLY A 242 14.75 19.49 -4.02
C GLY A 242 16.20 19.15 -4.43
N SER A 243 16.66 19.70 -5.53
CA SER A 243 18.03 19.62 -5.99
C SER A 243 18.66 21.00 -6.02
N SER A 244 19.99 21.09 -5.80
CA SER A 244 20.72 22.34 -6.02
C SER A 244 20.71 22.71 -7.50
N GLY A 245 20.61 24.01 -7.83
CA GLY A 245 20.65 24.48 -9.19
C GLY A 245 19.50 25.41 -9.55
N ARG A 246 19.36 25.69 -10.87
CA ARG A 246 18.31 26.58 -11.39
C ARG A 246 16.92 26.01 -11.13
N LEU A 247 15.94 26.88 -11.09
CA LEU A 247 14.53 26.52 -11.02
C LEU A 247 14.17 25.61 -12.22
N LYS A 248 13.57 24.47 -11.92
CA LYS A 248 12.93 23.56 -12.87
C LYS A 248 11.45 23.53 -12.57
N VAL A 249 10.65 23.69 -13.60
CA VAL A 249 9.20 23.58 -13.53
C VAL A 249 8.79 22.37 -14.35
N SER A 250 8.01 21.47 -13.75
CA SER A 250 7.47 20.31 -14.46
C SER A 250 5.96 20.28 -14.31
N TYR A 251 5.27 20.05 -15.41
CA TYR A 251 3.81 19.86 -15.46
C TYR A 251 3.50 18.48 -16.04
N SER A 252 2.66 17.74 -15.34
CA SER A 252 2.16 16.42 -15.75
C SER A 252 0.64 16.45 -15.77
N ASN A 253 0.05 15.98 -16.87
CA ASN A 253 -1.39 15.76 -16.99
C ASN A 253 -1.62 14.33 -17.46
N VAL A 254 -2.63 13.67 -16.87
CA VAL A 254 -3.15 12.37 -17.33
C VAL A 254 -4.67 12.47 -17.47
N ALA A 255 -5.16 12.29 -18.69
CA ALA A 255 -6.57 12.18 -18.99
C ALA A 255 -6.93 10.71 -19.17
N SER A 256 -8.02 10.25 -18.56
CA SER A 256 -8.38 8.82 -18.51
C SER A 256 -9.87 8.58 -18.73
N LEU A 257 -10.18 7.52 -19.48
CA LEU A 257 -11.52 6.98 -19.67
C LEU A 257 -11.61 5.62 -18.98
N TYR A 258 -12.60 5.47 -18.12
CA TYR A 258 -12.91 4.26 -17.35
C TYR A 258 -14.14 3.60 -17.98
N THR A 259 -14.03 2.33 -18.33
CA THR A 259 -15.12 1.55 -18.95
C THR A 259 -15.41 0.31 -18.12
N VAL A 260 -16.67 -0.09 -18.05
CA VAL A 260 -17.08 -1.35 -17.43
C VAL A 260 -16.55 -2.51 -18.27
N THR A 261 -16.04 -3.56 -17.64
CA THR A 261 -15.51 -4.76 -18.32
C THR A 261 -16.48 -5.92 -18.30
N GLU A 262 -17.12 -6.12 -17.14
CA GLU A 262 -18.04 -7.24 -16.88
C GLU A 262 -19.13 -6.79 -15.92
N THR A 263 -20.29 -7.39 -16.04
CA THR A 263 -21.46 -7.26 -15.15
C THR A 263 -21.82 -8.62 -14.59
N ALA A 264 -22.61 -8.65 -13.51
CA ALA A 264 -23.05 -9.93 -12.91
C ALA A 264 -23.94 -10.69 -13.89
N ASP A 265 -23.73 -12.01 -13.95
CA ASP A 265 -24.49 -12.89 -14.84
C ASP A 265 -25.85 -13.23 -14.24
N VAL A 266 -26.90 -12.56 -14.75
CA VAL A 266 -28.29 -12.70 -14.36
C VAL A 266 -29.16 -12.96 -15.59
N LEU A 267 -30.39 -13.44 -15.39
CA LEU A 267 -31.30 -13.69 -16.49
C LEU A 267 -31.68 -12.37 -17.21
N SER A 268 -31.71 -12.42 -18.54
CA SER A 268 -32.31 -11.35 -19.34
C SER A 268 -33.84 -11.32 -19.12
N ALA A 269 -34.50 -10.23 -19.50
CA ALA A 269 -35.95 -10.09 -19.34
C ALA A 269 -36.72 -11.24 -20.00
N ASP A 270 -36.29 -11.71 -21.17
CA ASP A 270 -36.95 -12.80 -21.88
C ASP A 270 -36.72 -14.14 -21.18
N GLN A 271 -35.49 -14.45 -20.83
CA GLN A 271 -35.17 -15.65 -20.03
C GLN A 271 -35.90 -15.67 -18.69
N PHE A 272 -36.04 -14.50 -18.05
CA PHE A 272 -36.77 -14.36 -16.80
C PHE A 272 -38.26 -14.60 -17.00
N ARG A 273 -38.89 -14.05 -18.02
CA ARG A 273 -40.30 -14.33 -18.37
C ARG A 273 -40.52 -15.81 -18.64
N ASP A 274 -39.64 -16.44 -19.44
CA ASP A 274 -39.76 -17.86 -19.75
C ASP A 274 -39.67 -18.70 -18.45
N LEU A 275 -38.74 -18.37 -17.57
CA LEU A 275 -38.60 -19.04 -16.29
C LEU A 275 -39.85 -18.88 -15.42
N VAL A 276 -40.37 -17.64 -15.24
CA VAL A 276 -41.54 -17.38 -14.42
C VAL A 276 -42.77 -18.02 -15.03
N ASN A 277 -42.93 -18.02 -16.36
CA ASN A 277 -44.01 -18.69 -17.06
C ASN A 277 -43.96 -20.22 -16.91
N ALA A 278 -42.76 -20.79 -16.86
CA ALA A 278 -42.59 -22.25 -16.67
C ALA A 278 -42.82 -22.68 -15.21
N GLN A 279 -42.25 -21.95 -14.24
CA GLN A 279 -42.15 -22.39 -12.85
C GLN A 279 -43.02 -21.59 -11.87
N GLY A 280 -43.47 -20.39 -12.27
CA GLY A 280 -44.20 -19.48 -11.39
C GLY A 280 -45.70 -19.86 -11.19
N THR A 281 -46.24 -19.47 -10.07
CA THR A 281 -47.66 -19.53 -9.75
C THR A 281 -48.46 -18.53 -10.61
N ALA A 282 -49.77 -18.69 -10.68
CA ALA A 282 -50.62 -17.75 -11.42
C ALA A 282 -50.50 -16.29 -10.90
N ALA A 283 -50.32 -16.11 -9.58
CA ALA A 283 -50.10 -14.80 -8.97
C ALA A 283 -48.76 -14.19 -9.37
N GLN A 284 -47.69 -14.97 -9.45
CA GLN A 284 -46.38 -14.54 -9.88
C GLN A 284 -46.34 -14.18 -11.38
N LYS A 285 -46.99 -14.98 -12.25
CA LYS A 285 -47.12 -14.67 -13.68
C LYS A 285 -47.84 -13.35 -13.92
N ALA A 286 -48.84 -13.01 -13.07
CA ALA A 286 -49.55 -11.73 -13.17
C ALA A 286 -48.72 -10.51 -12.78
N LEU A 287 -47.57 -10.69 -12.13
CA LEU A 287 -46.64 -9.63 -11.74
C LEU A 287 -45.63 -9.28 -12.88
N LEU A 288 -45.54 -10.11 -13.93
CA LEU A 288 -44.60 -9.86 -15.03
C LEU A 288 -44.96 -8.55 -15.78
N GLY A 289 -43.96 -7.72 -15.93
CA GLY A 289 -44.05 -6.51 -16.75
C GLY A 289 -43.80 -6.77 -18.24
N ALA A 290 -44.03 -5.72 -19.06
CA ALA A 290 -43.86 -5.76 -20.52
C ALA A 290 -42.49 -5.21 -20.98
N GLN A 291 -41.65 -4.71 -20.07
CA GLN A 291 -40.40 -4.05 -20.43
C GLN A 291 -39.21 -5.04 -20.48
N ASN A 292 -38.16 -4.64 -21.20
CA ASN A 292 -36.87 -5.31 -21.25
C ASN A 292 -35.82 -4.34 -20.68
N THR A 293 -35.63 -4.36 -19.36
CA THR A 293 -34.77 -3.40 -18.64
C THR A 293 -33.47 -4.07 -18.24
N ASP A 294 -32.36 -3.61 -18.80
CA ASP A 294 -31.02 -3.98 -18.28
C ASP A 294 -30.65 -3.00 -17.16
N TRP A 295 -30.91 -3.43 -15.90
CA TRP A 295 -30.65 -2.62 -14.72
C TRP A 295 -29.18 -2.33 -14.50
N GLN A 296 -28.28 -3.22 -14.92
CA GLN A 296 -26.84 -3.03 -14.77
C GLN A 296 -26.32 -1.99 -15.76
N ASP A 297 -26.78 -1.98 -17.02
CA ASP A 297 -26.44 -0.94 -17.99
C ASP A 297 -26.90 0.46 -17.52
N ILE A 298 -28.07 0.52 -16.87
CA ILE A 298 -28.65 1.79 -16.37
C ILE A 298 -27.83 2.41 -15.24
N ILE A 299 -27.26 1.59 -14.34
CA ILE A 299 -26.51 2.10 -13.17
C ILE A 299 -25.04 2.39 -13.48
N TYR A 300 -24.48 1.77 -14.50
CA TYR A 300 -23.08 1.98 -14.89
C TYR A 300 -22.95 2.98 -16.03
N ARG A 301 -21.78 3.58 -16.14
CA ARG A 301 -21.44 4.55 -17.19
C ARG A 301 -19.97 4.50 -17.53
N ASN A 302 -19.62 4.97 -18.73
CA ASN A 302 -18.26 5.36 -19.01
C ASN A 302 -17.91 6.63 -18.22
N ALA A 303 -16.79 6.62 -17.50
CA ALA A 303 -16.42 7.68 -16.60
C ALA A 303 -15.09 8.33 -16.99
N PHE A 304 -14.98 9.64 -16.79
CA PHE A 304 -13.80 10.41 -17.15
C PHE A 304 -13.03 10.86 -15.90
N ALA A 305 -11.70 10.90 -16.00
CA ALA A 305 -10.83 11.44 -14.96
C ALA A 305 -9.70 12.28 -15.54
N THR A 306 -9.26 13.28 -14.77
CA THR A 306 -8.05 14.06 -15.03
C THR A 306 -7.19 14.16 -13.77
N ASP A 307 -5.89 13.91 -13.92
CA ASP A 307 -4.88 14.13 -12.88
C ASP A 307 -3.84 15.13 -13.38
N ASN A 308 -3.72 16.25 -12.67
CA ASN A 308 -2.82 17.35 -13.01
C ASN A 308 -1.85 17.56 -11.86
N THR A 309 -0.56 17.60 -12.15
CA THR A 309 0.47 17.92 -11.16
C THR A 309 1.46 18.92 -11.72
N ILE A 310 1.67 20.02 -11.00
CA ILE A 310 2.73 21.00 -11.28
C ILE A 310 3.75 20.94 -10.15
N SER A 311 5.04 20.95 -10.50
CA SER A 311 6.11 20.95 -9.52
C SER A 311 7.21 21.96 -9.84
N PHE A 312 7.73 22.57 -8.80
CA PHE A 312 8.81 23.55 -8.80
C PHE A 312 9.96 22.97 -7.97
N SER A 313 11.14 22.85 -8.54
CA SER A 313 12.32 22.37 -7.81
C SER A 313 13.54 23.18 -8.17
N GLY A 314 14.43 23.42 -7.20
CA GLY A 314 15.63 24.21 -7.38
C GLY A 314 16.39 24.38 -6.09
N GLY A 315 17.45 25.20 -6.11
CA GLY A 315 18.22 25.54 -4.91
C GLY A 315 18.65 27.00 -4.92
N ILE A 316 18.28 27.72 -3.87
CA ILE A 316 18.79 29.06 -3.61
C ILE A 316 19.99 28.93 -2.69
N LYS A 317 21.22 29.05 -3.24
CA LYS A 317 22.47 28.83 -2.51
C LYS A 317 22.53 27.40 -1.89
N LYS A 318 22.52 27.28 -0.55
CA LYS A 318 22.55 26.02 0.22
C LYS A 318 21.17 25.51 0.63
N PHE A 319 20.09 26.01 0.01
CA PHE A 319 18.69 25.70 0.33
C PHE A 319 18.00 25.01 -0.85
N PRO A 320 18.21 23.69 -1.05
CA PRO A 320 17.43 22.94 -2.03
C PRO A 320 15.96 22.89 -1.59
N TYR A 321 15.03 23.12 -2.52
CA TYR A 321 13.60 23.08 -2.24
C TYR A 321 12.84 22.37 -3.38
N ARG A 322 11.70 21.77 -3.03
CA ARG A 322 10.71 21.30 -3.97
C ARG A 322 9.31 21.62 -3.44
N MET A 323 8.46 22.11 -4.34
CA MET A 323 7.04 22.31 -4.10
C MET A 323 6.26 21.64 -5.23
N SER A 324 5.20 20.91 -4.91
CA SER A 324 4.30 20.36 -5.91
C SER A 324 2.85 20.57 -5.49
N MET A 325 1.99 20.79 -6.49
CA MET A 325 0.55 20.92 -6.37
C MET A 325 -0.10 19.93 -7.32
N GLY A 326 -1.03 19.12 -6.81
CA GLY A 326 -1.77 18.14 -7.58
C GLY A 326 -3.27 18.40 -7.50
N TYR A 327 -3.98 18.15 -8.59
CA TYR A 327 -5.43 18.14 -8.65
C TYR A 327 -5.94 16.96 -9.46
N LEU A 328 -6.68 16.07 -8.80
CA LEU A 328 -7.36 14.92 -9.38
C LEU A 328 -8.88 15.18 -9.35
N ASN A 329 -9.55 14.92 -10.48
CA ASN A 329 -11.01 14.78 -10.54
C ASN A 329 -11.32 13.47 -11.26
N GLN A 330 -11.95 12.54 -10.56
CA GLN A 330 -12.26 11.19 -11.04
C GLN A 330 -13.73 10.87 -10.82
N ALA A 331 -14.48 10.72 -11.90
CA ALA A 331 -15.82 10.13 -11.85
C ALA A 331 -15.73 8.60 -11.74
N GLY A 332 -16.67 7.98 -11.03
CA GLY A 332 -16.81 6.52 -10.95
C GLY A 332 -17.66 5.97 -12.09
N ILE A 333 -17.45 4.68 -12.41
CA ILE A 333 -18.29 3.95 -13.37
C ILE A 333 -19.72 3.70 -12.85
N LEU A 334 -19.91 3.66 -11.53
CA LEU A 334 -21.24 3.68 -10.93
C LEU A 334 -21.75 5.12 -10.95
N GLU A 335 -22.98 5.33 -11.42
CA GLU A 335 -23.56 6.66 -11.55
C GLU A 335 -23.50 7.40 -10.20
N THR A 336 -23.30 8.71 -10.22
CA THR A 336 -23.14 9.63 -9.07
C THR A 336 -21.82 9.57 -8.32
N ASP A 337 -21.04 8.50 -8.48
CA ASP A 337 -19.75 8.40 -7.76
C ASP A 337 -18.72 9.40 -8.30
N ASN A 338 -18.02 10.10 -7.39
CA ASN A 338 -17.00 11.08 -7.79
C ASN A 338 -16.01 11.34 -6.64
N LEU A 339 -14.73 11.49 -7.01
CA LEU A 339 -13.63 11.87 -6.12
C LEU A 339 -12.89 13.08 -6.69
N GLN A 340 -12.79 14.14 -5.92
CA GLN A 340 -11.92 15.28 -6.16
C GLN A 340 -10.85 15.34 -5.09
N ARG A 341 -9.57 15.53 -5.48
CA ARG A 341 -8.45 15.64 -4.55
C ARG A 341 -7.52 16.77 -4.94
N GLY A 342 -7.31 17.72 -4.03
CA GLY A 342 -6.24 18.70 -4.08
C GLY A 342 -5.09 18.28 -3.16
N THR A 343 -3.84 18.36 -3.61
CA THR A 343 -2.64 18.06 -2.81
C THR A 343 -1.61 19.17 -2.90
N LEU A 344 -0.89 19.39 -1.81
CA LEU A 344 0.27 20.26 -1.72
C LEU A 344 1.39 19.49 -1.03
N ASN A 345 2.57 19.45 -1.63
CA ASN A 345 3.77 18.89 -1.00
C ASN A 345 4.89 19.94 -1.06
N PHE A 346 5.56 20.15 0.07
CA PHE A 346 6.67 21.08 0.22
C PHE A 346 7.82 20.40 0.96
N ASN A 347 9.01 20.42 0.35
CA ASN A 347 10.25 19.93 0.93
C ASN A 347 11.30 21.02 0.91
N LEU A 348 12.03 21.19 2.01
CA LEU A 348 13.15 22.10 2.14
C LEU A 348 14.28 21.41 2.91
N ASN A 349 15.50 21.40 2.34
CA ASN A 349 16.63 20.64 2.89
C ASN A 349 17.87 21.56 3.08
N PRO A 350 17.82 22.58 3.93
CA PRO A 350 18.95 23.49 4.15
C PRO A 350 20.09 22.83 4.93
N LYS A 351 21.31 23.28 4.63
CA LYS A 351 22.52 22.88 5.34
C LYS A 351 23.24 24.08 5.92
N PHE A 352 23.59 23.98 7.20
CA PHE A 352 24.23 25.02 7.98
C PHE A 352 25.54 24.54 8.60
N LEU A 353 26.30 25.45 9.22
CA LEU A 353 27.53 25.18 9.95
C LEU A 353 28.52 24.29 9.14
N ASN A 354 28.81 24.69 7.91
CA ASN A 354 29.65 23.91 6.98
C ASN A 354 29.24 22.44 6.81
N ASN A 355 27.92 22.19 6.69
CA ASN A 355 27.27 20.89 6.58
C ASN A 355 27.31 20.04 7.85
N HIS A 356 27.60 20.62 9.02
CA HIS A 356 27.46 19.94 10.30
C HIS A 356 25.99 19.84 10.73
N LEU A 357 25.15 20.81 10.38
CA LEU A 357 23.71 20.77 10.64
C LEU A 357 22.94 20.65 9.30
N SER A 358 22.18 19.57 9.13
CA SER A 358 21.20 19.41 8.08
C SER A 358 19.79 19.45 8.68
N ILE A 359 18.89 20.21 8.08
CA ILE A 359 17.50 20.27 8.48
C ILE A 359 16.65 19.77 7.30
N ASP A 360 15.80 18.78 7.53
CA ASP A 360 14.84 18.31 6.54
C ASP A 360 13.42 18.71 7.00
N ILE A 361 12.76 19.56 6.22
CA ILE A 361 11.38 20.00 6.46
C ILE A 361 10.50 19.38 5.38
N ASN A 362 9.50 18.60 5.79
CA ASN A 362 8.53 17.98 4.90
C ASN A 362 7.13 18.35 5.36
N LEU A 363 6.37 19.00 4.50
CA LEU A 363 4.98 19.39 4.77
C LEU A 363 4.10 18.91 3.63
N LYS A 364 3.05 18.19 3.96
CA LYS A 364 2.07 17.66 3.01
C LYS A 364 0.67 18.05 3.47
N GLY A 365 -0.12 18.56 2.54
CA GLY A 365 -1.52 18.85 2.75
C GLY A 365 -2.37 18.20 1.67
N SER A 366 -3.54 17.69 2.04
CA SER A 366 -4.52 17.20 1.08
C SER A 366 -5.93 17.54 1.51
N VAL A 367 -6.76 17.82 0.52
CA VAL A 367 -8.19 18.07 0.67
C VAL A 367 -8.91 17.19 -0.35
N THR A 368 -9.90 16.41 0.10
CA THR A 368 -10.76 15.64 -0.79
C THR A 368 -12.21 16.05 -0.62
N LYS A 369 -12.94 15.97 -1.75
CA LYS A 369 -14.40 15.99 -1.79
C LYS A 369 -14.83 14.72 -2.51
N SER A 370 -15.65 13.91 -1.84
CA SER A 370 -16.21 12.67 -2.41
C SER A 370 -17.72 12.77 -2.44
N ARG A 371 -18.32 12.31 -3.53
CA ARG A 371 -19.70 11.90 -3.56
C ARG A 371 -19.69 10.37 -3.68
N PHE A 372 -20.16 9.69 -2.65
CA PHE A 372 -20.25 8.24 -2.63
C PHE A 372 -21.58 7.81 -3.23
N ALA A 373 -21.53 7.02 -4.30
CA ALA A 373 -22.71 6.36 -4.81
C ALA A 373 -23.23 5.34 -3.79
N ASN A 374 -24.55 5.16 -3.74
CA ASN A 374 -25.16 4.10 -2.94
C ASN A 374 -24.85 2.74 -3.57
N GLN A 375 -23.85 2.02 -3.05
CA GLN A 375 -23.44 0.71 -3.59
C GLN A 375 -24.53 -0.36 -3.46
N GLY A 376 -25.53 -0.18 -2.63
CA GLY A 376 -26.73 -1.03 -2.62
C GLY A 376 -27.46 -1.09 -3.96
N ALA A 377 -27.25 -0.08 -4.82
CA ALA A 377 -27.78 -0.08 -6.18
C ALA A 377 -27.23 -1.22 -7.04
N ILE A 378 -25.98 -1.67 -6.80
CA ILE A 378 -25.36 -2.82 -7.52
C ILE A 378 -26.13 -4.09 -7.21
N GLY A 379 -26.33 -4.40 -5.93
CA GLY A 379 -27.12 -5.55 -5.50
C GLY A 379 -28.57 -5.45 -5.96
N SER A 380 -29.14 -4.24 -5.87
CA SER A 380 -30.48 -4.01 -6.33
C SER A 380 -30.63 -4.24 -7.84
N ALA A 381 -29.70 -3.77 -8.68
CA ALA A 381 -29.73 -3.97 -10.13
C ALA A 381 -29.64 -5.44 -10.53
N VAL A 382 -28.94 -6.24 -9.73
CA VAL A 382 -28.80 -7.68 -9.95
C VAL A 382 -30.10 -8.42 -9.60
N PHE A 383 -30.83 -7.97 -8.59
CA PHE A 383 -32.04 -8.65 -8.07
C PHE A 383 -33.35 -8.03 -8.55
N PHE A 384 -33.32 -6.85 -9.15
CA PHE A 384 -34.55 -6.21 -9.62
C PHE A 384 -35.14 -6.93 -10.82
N ASP A 385 -36.47 -7.03 -10.89
CA ASP A 385 -37.21 -7.63 -12.01
C ASP A 385 -36.87 -6.93 -13.31
N PRO A 386 -36.30 -7.62 -14.33
CA PRO A 386 -35.93 -7.02 -15.59
C PRO A 386 -37.12 -6.74 -16.52
N THR A 387 -38.32 -7.15 -16.13
CA THR A 387 -39.56 -6.92 -16.90
C THR A 387 -40.26 -5.62 -16.52
N GLN A 388 -39.77 -4.91 -15.49
CA GLN A 388 -40.37 -3.67 -14.98
C GLN A 388 -39.75 -2.42 -15.61
N PRO A 389 -40.48 -1.30 -15.72
CA PRO A 389 -39.97 -0.03 -16.22
C PRO A 389 -39.10 0.68 -15.18
N VAL A 390 -38.22 1.59 -15.62
CA VAL A 390 -37.41 2.41 -14.73
C VAL A 390 -38.24 3.49 -14.03
N TYR A 391 -39.17 4.07 -14.74
CA TYR A 391 -39.99 5.21 -14.28
C TYR A 391 -41.47 4.89 -14.29
N ASP A 392 -42.18 5.46 -13.31
CA ASP A 392 -43.63 5.56 -13.24
C ASP A 392 -43.99 6.98 -12.79
N LEU A 393 -44.30 7.83 -13.77
CA LEU A 393 -44.62 9.25 -13.52
C LEU A 393 -45.95 9.42 -12.79
N SER A 394 -46.80 8.39 -12.76
CA SER A 394 -48.05 8.40 -12.00
C SER A 394 -47.82 8.28 -10.50
N LYS A 395 -46.56 8.00 -10.07
CA LYS A 395 -46.17 7.77 -8.68
C LYS A 395 -45.19 8.88 -8.19
N PRO A 396 -45.62 10.15 -8.07
CA PRO A 396 -44.78 11.26 -7.64
C PRO A 396 -44.28 11.09 -6.19
N GLN A 397 -44.97 10.28 -5.35
CA GLN A 397 -44.54 9.94 -4.00
C GLN A 397 -43.23 9.14 -3.95
N TYR A 398 -42.77 8.54 -5.05
CA TYR A 398 -41.49 7.84 -5.20
C TYR A 398 -40.52 8.63 -6.09
N GLY A 399 -40.83 9.93 -6.35
CA GLY A 399 -40.02 10.76 -7.24
C GLY A 399 -40.11 10.37 -8.72
N GLY A 400 -41.19 9.68 -9.12
CA GLY A 400 -41.42 9.20 -10.49
C GLY A 400 -40.67 7.92 -10.83
N TYR A 401 -40.05 7.23 -9.87
CA TYR A 401 -39.42 5.92 -10.08
C TYR A 401 -40.44 4.81 -9.87
N TRP A 402 -40.38 3.76 -10.68
CA TRP A 402 -41.19 2.58 -10.50
C TRP A 402 -40.69 1.77 -9.28
N GLU A 403 -41.60 1.38 -8.40
CA GLU A 403 -41.28 0.64 -7.19
C GLU A 403 -42.30 -0.46 -6.93
N TRP A 404 -41.87 -1.58 -6.34
CA TRP A 404 -42.74 -2.60 -5.87
C TRP A 404 -43.61 -2.09 -4.70
N GLU A 405 -44.92 -2.31 -4.79
CA GLU A 405 -45.89 -1.90 -3.79
C GLU A 405 -46.57 -3.10 -3.13
N LEU A 406 -46.92 -2.95 -1.85
CA LEU A 406 -47.80 -3.83 -1.10
C LEU A 406 -48.87 -2.96 -0.44
N ASN A 407 -50.17 -3.20 -0.80
CA ASN A 407 -51.29 -2.40 -0.30
C ASN A 407 -51.12 -0.87 -0.55
N GLY A 408 -50.56 -0.48 -1.68
CA GLY A 408 -50.39 0.93 -2.07
C GLY A 408 -49.20 1.66 -1.39
N LEU A 409 -48.39 0.91 -0.63
CA LEU A 409 -47.16 1.39 0.01
C LEU A 409 -45.93 0.68 -0.53
N PRO A 410 -44.70 1.27 -0.43
CA PRO A 410 -43.48 0.61 -0.90
C PRO A 410 -43.28 -0.72 -0.19
N ASN A 411 -43.13 -1.80 -0.95
CA ASN A 411 -42.87 -3.12 -0.39
C ASN A 411 -41.47 -3.11 0.27
N THR A 412 -41.42 -3.29 1.61
CA THR A 412 -40.16 -3.23 2.38
C THR A 412 -39.22 -4.41 2.12
N LEU A 413 -39.76 -5.55 1.68
CA LEU A 413 -39.00 -6.77 1.37
C LEU A 413 -38.46 -6.79 -0.05
N ALA A 414 -39.07 -6.04 -0.96
CA ALA A 414 -38.61 -5.96 -2.35
C ALA A 414 -37.35 -5.12 -2.52
N PRO A 415 -36.47 -5.45 -3.47
CA PRO A 415 -35.38 -4.57 -3.86
C PRO A 415 -35.95 -3.21 -4.28
N LYS A 416 -35.22 -2.13 -3.99
CA LYS A 416 -35.59 -0.77 -4.40
C LYS A 416 -35.05 -0.50 -5.81
N ASN A 417 -35.74 0.38 -6.55
CA ASN A 417 -35.28 0.77 -7.88
C ASN A 417 -33.80 1.22 -7.85
N PRO A 418 -32.91 0.57 -8.61
CA PRO A 418 -31.46 0.82 -8.54
C PRO A 418 -31.08 2.27 -8.86
N LEU A 419 -31.74 2.87 -9.85
CA LEU A 419 -31.49 4.25 -10.26
C LEU A 419 -31.99 5.27 -9.21
N SER A 420 -33.11 4.98 -8.56
CA SER A 420 -33.63 5.74 -7.40
C SER A 420 -32.61 5.76 -6.26
N LEU A 421 -32.05 4.60 -5.91
CA LEU A 421 -31.00 4.50 -4.86
C LEU A 421 -29.80 5.40 -5.16
N LEU A 422 -29.37 5.51 -6.43
CA LEU A 422 -28.24 6.35 -6.84
C LEU A 422 -28.58 7.84 -6.86
N ARG A 423 -29.72 8.21 -7.44
CA ARG A 423 -30.04 9.61 -7.70
C ARG A 423 -30.67 10.31 -6.52
N GLN A 424 -31.50 9.61 -5.75
CA GLN A 424 -32.17 10.17 -4.58
C GLN A 424 -31.31 10.12 -3.30
N THR A 425 -30.29 9.24 -3.20
CA THR A 425 -29.35 9.27 -2.10
C THR A 425 -28.18 10.21 -2.40
N LYS A 426 -27.98 11.20 -1.54
CA LYS A 426 -26.85 12.13 -1.62
C LYS A 426 -25.92 11.93 -0.42
N ASN A 427 -24.88 11.11 -0.60
CA ASN A 427 -23.82 10.89 0.38
C ASN A 427 -22.56 11.67 -0.03
N THR A 428 -22.16 12.65 0.78
CA THR A 428 -21.00 13.50 0.53
C THR A 428 -20.02 13.44 1.67
N GLY A 429 -18.72 13.33 1.33
CA GLY A 429 -17.63 13.34 2.28
C GLY A 429 -16.56 14.36 1.93
N ASN A 430 -16.01 14.99 2.96
CA ASN A 430 -14.87 15.88 2.84
C ASN A 430 -13.79 15.43 3.82
N THR A 431 -12.54 15.39 3.38
CA THR A 431 -11.42 15.06 4.27
C THR A 431 -10.29 16.03 4.05
N ASN A 432 -9.79 16.58 5.15
CA ASN A 432 -8.60 17.40 5.18
C ASN A 432 -7.53 16.65 5.97
N ARG A 433 -6.30 16.51 5.42
CA ARG A 433 -5.17 15.88 6.10
C ARG A 433 -3.92 16.73 5.94
N SER A 434 -3.16 16.85 7.01
CA SER A 434 -1.83 17.43 6.99
C SER A 434 -0.86 16.45 7.65
N ILE A 435 0.23 16.14 6.95
CA ILE A 435 1.32 15.30 7.44
C ILE A 435 2.60 16.11 7.31
N GLY A 436 3.39 16.14 8.34
CA GLY A 436 4.67 16.82 8.27
C GLY A 436 5.65 16.42 9.33
N ASN A 437 6.91 16.69 9.05
CA ASN A 437 7.96 16.58 10.03
C ASN A 437 9.06 17.62 9.78
N ILE A 438 9.79 17.90 10.84
CA ILE A 438 11.07 18.60 10.82
C ILE A 438 12.12 17.69 11.47
N GLN A 439 13.17 17.41 10.72
CA GLN A 439 14.26 16.55 11.16
C GLN A 439 15.55 17.36 11.21
N PHE A 440 16.21 17.34 12.35
CA PHE A 440 17.51 17.94 12.58
C PHE A 440 18.55 16.82 12.62
N ASP A 441 19.61 16.92 11.83
CA ASP A 441 20.76 16.01 11.84
C ASP A 441 22.02 16.84 12.08
N TYR A 442 22.64 16.66 13.26
CA TYR A 442 23.79 17.43 13.68
C TYR A 442 25.01 16.55 13.89
N LYS A 443 26.07 16.81 13.12
CA LYS A 443 27.41 16.21 13.30
C LYS A 443 28.20 17.02 14.32
N PHE A 444 28.60 16.40 15.41
CA PHE A 444 29.39 17.09 16.43
C PHE A 444 30.73 17.57 15.88
N HIS A 445 31.08 18.83 16.14
CA HIS A 445 32.33 19.42 15.66
C HIS A 445 33.56 18.74 16.24
N PHE A 446 33.50 18.38 17.54
CA PHE A 446 34.59 17.71 18.24
C PHE A 446 34.72 16.22 17.88
N LEU A 447 33.66 15.58 17.38
CA LEU A 447 33.63 14.18 16.98
C LEU A 447 32.68 13.98 15.79
N PRO A 448 33.11 14.28 14.55
CA PRO A 448 32.22 14.22 13.36
C PRO A 448 31.68 12.82 13.04
N ALA A 449 32.28 11.77 13.60
CA ALA A 449 31.75 10.40 13.56
C ALA A 449 30.45 10.23 14.34
N LEU A 450 30.21 11.08 15.35
CA LEU A 450 28.99 11.09 16.16
C LEU A 450 27.99 12.12 15.63
N ARG A 451 26.73 11.70 15.50
CA ARG A 451 25.61 12.53 15.04
C ARG A 451 24.46 12.44 16.02
N ALA A 452 23.78 13.55 16.24
CA ALA A 452 22.50 13.59 16.93
C ALA A 452 21.39 13.86 15.90
N ASN A 453 20.33 13.09 15.95
CA ASN A 453 19.18 13.26 15.10
C ASN A 453 17.92 13.45 15.95
N LEU A 454 17.14 14.48 15.63
CA LEU A 454 15.84 14.76 16.24
C LEU A 454 14.80 14.90 15.14
N ASN A 455 13.77 14.05 15.15
CA ASN A 455 12.64 14.09 14.24
C ASN A 455 11.37 14.42 15.02
N LEU A 456 10.73 15.54 14.71
CA LEU A 456 9.44 15.97 15.25
C LEU A 456 8.41 15.87 14.13
N GLY A 457 7.40 15.03 14.30
CA GLY A 457 6.42 14.74 13.27
C GLY A 457 4.98 14.83 13.75
N TYR A 458 4.08 14.99 12.79
CA TYR A 458 2.65 14.93 13.02
C TYR A 458 1.88 14.38 11.81
N ASP A 459 0.71 13.78 12.08
CA ASP A 459 -0.28 13.40 11.10
C ASP A 459 -1.66 13.76 11.66
N VAL A 460 -2.31 14.76 11.07
CA VAL A 460 -3.60 15.31 11.52
C VAL A 460 -4.60 15.17 10.39
N SER A 461 -5.77 14.56 10.68
CA SER A 461 -6.85 14.44 9.72
C SER A 461 -8.20 14.79 10.33
N ARG A 462 -9.08 15.36 9.49
CA ARG A 462 -10.47 15.67 9.79
C ARG A 462 -11.33 15.24 8.63
N GLY A 463 -12.25 14.30 8.88
CA GLY A 463 -13.24 13.84 7.92
C GLY A 463 -14.65 14.21 8.37
N TYR A 464 -15.48 14.74 7.49
CA TYR A 464 -16.86 15.12 7.78
C TYR A 464 -17.74 15.01 6.55
N GLY A 465 -19.03 14.81 6.75
CA GLY A 465 -19.96 14.71 5.63
C GLY A 465 -21.40 14.57 6.07
N THR A 466 -22.25 14.40 5.05
CA THR A 466 -23.69 14.26 5.22
C THR A 466 -24.24 13.18 4.29
N THR A 467 -25.22 12.43 4.78
CA THR A 467 -26.05 11.58 3.95
C THR A 467 -27.48 12.10 4.02
N GLN A 468 -28.08 12.36 2.85
CA GLN A 468 -29.42 12.87 2.68
C GLN A 468 -30.21 11.96 1.76
N VAL A 469 -31.40 11.58 2.16
CA VAL A 469 -32.36 10.81 1.38
C VAL A 469 -33.71 11.54 1.48
N PRO A 470 -34.34 11.96 0.37
CA PRO A 470 -35.62 12.70 0.43
C PRO A 470 -36.79 11.81 0.86
N ALA A 471 -37.88 12.41 1.28
CA ALA A 471 -39.12 11.71 1.61
C ALA A 471 -39.73 10.94 0.42
N THR A 472 -39.44 11.41 -0.80
CA THR A 472 -39.86 10.78 -2.05
C THR A 472 -39.01 9.54 -2.43
N ALA A 473 -37.98 9.21 -1.69
CA ALA A 473 -37.24 7.97 -1.95
C ALA A 473 -37.97 6.78 -1.27
N ALA A 474 -38.29 5.76 -2.03
CA ALA A 474 -38.94 4.56 -1.50
C ALA A 474 -38.12 3.89 -0.41
N SER A 475 -36.77 4.01 -0.45
CA SER A 475 -35.84 3.53 0.59
C SER A 475 -35.95 4.26 1.93
N SER A 476 -36.54 5.46 1.96
CA SER A 476 -36.76 6.26 3.17
C SER A 476 -38.20 6.74 3.34
N PHE A 477 -39.13 6.14 2.63
CA PHE A 477 -40.55 6.54 2.61
C PHE A 477 -41.18 6.55 4.01
N PHE A 478 -41.03 5.46 4.77
CA PHE A 478 -41.58 5.34 6.11
C PHE A 478 -40.96 6.26 7.15
N ASN A 479 -39.71 6.71 6.88
CA ASN A 479 -39.03 7.71 7.72
C ASN A 479 -39.33 9.16 7.27
N GLN A 480 -40.11 9.37 6.19
CA GLN A 480 -40.38 10.67 5.61
C GLN A 480 -39.06 11.40 5.24
N GLY A 481 -38.09 10.65 4.63
CA GLY A 481 -36.76 11.13 4.36
C GLY A 481 -35.79 10.96 5.54
N SER A 482 -34.51 11.16 5.31
CA SER A 482 -33.49 11.14 6.37
C SER A 482 -32.31 12.07 6.06
N MET A 483 -31.73 12.64 7.10
CA MET A 483 -30.50 13.41 7.05
C MET A 483 -29.61 13.05 8.25
N SER A 484 -28.44 12.51 7.97
CA SER A 484 -27.40 12.22 8.95
C SER A 484 -26.12 12.97 8.68
N ARG A 485 -25.34 13.23 9.72
CA ARG A 485 -24.03 13.90 9.64
C ARG A 485 -22.98 13.08 10.36
N TYR A 486 -21.73 13.22 9.95
CA TYR A 486 -20.60 12.64 10.67
C TYR A 486 -19.43 13.62 10.69
N LEU A 487 -18.59 13.48 11.72
CA LEU A 487 -17.32 14.15 11.86
C LEU A 487 -16.37 13.23 12.60
N GLN A 488 -15.17 13.05 12.08
CA GLN A 488 -14.08 12.36 12.76
C GLN A 488 -12.83 13.21 12.72
N LYS A 489 -12.06 13.15 13.79
CA LYS A 489 -10.76 13.83 13.89
C LYS A 489 -9.73 12.82 14.39
N ARG A 490 -8.54 12.86 13.83
CA ARG A 490 -7.38 12.09 14.27
C ARG A 490 -6.17 12.99 14.42
N TRP A 491 -5.42 12.78 15.47
CA TRP A 491 -4.15 13.45 15.73
C TRP A 491 -3.11 12.41 16.10
N ASN A 492 -2.01 12.42 15.39
CA ASN A 492 -0.82 11.62 15.71
C ASN A 492 0.36 12.57 15.88
N LYS A 493 1.11 12.41 16.96
CA LYS A 493 2.33 13.15 17.28
C LYS A 493 3.50 12.19 17.37
N LEU A 494 4.62 12.60 16.84
CA LEU A 494 5.86 11.83 16.81
C LEU A 494 7.02 12.66 17.36
N LEU A 495 7.82 12.06 18.22
CA LEU A 495 9.16 12.52 18.58
C LEU A 495 10.10 11.32 18.53
N ASP A 496 11.11 11.37 17.66
CA ASP A 496 12.22 10.42 17.66
C ASP A 496 13.53 11.18 17.89
N PHE A 497 14.30 10.73 18.85
CA PHE A 497 15.66 11.22 19.11
C PHE A 497 16.63 10.05 19.12
N TYR A 498 17.73 10.17 18.37
CA TYR A 498 18.78 9.16 18.44
C TYR A 498 20.17 9.75 18.22
N LEU A 499 21.15 9.06 18.78
CA LEU A 499 22.58 9.23 18.53
C LEU A 499 23.03 8.14 17.56
N ASN A 500 23.83 8.51 16.58
CA ASN A 500 24.46 7.58 15.64
C ASN A 500 25.97 7.85 15.60
N TYR A 501 26.75 6.79 15.82
CA TYR A 501 28.20 6.81 15.68
C TYR A 501 28.62 5.93 14.53
N THR A 502 29.29 6.51 13.50
CA THR A 502 29.80 5.77 12.35
C THR A 502 31.27 6.08 12.14
N ASN A 503 32.10 5.04 12.21
CA ASN A 503 33.55 5.21 11.99
C ASN A 503 34.17 3.96 11.33
N ASN A 504 35.30 4.18 10.64
CA ASN A 504 36.11 3.14 10.03
C ASN A 504 37.46 3.05 10.77
N PHE A 505 37.81 1.86 11.23
CA PHE A 505 39.06 1.54 11.89
C PHE A 505 39.85 0.52 11.02
N GLY A 506 40.56 1.00 10.03
CA GLY A 506 41.22 0.14 9.05
C GLY A 506 40.16 -0.68 8.25
N LYS A 507 40.18 -2.00 8.39
CA LYS A 507 39.22 -2.92 7.76
C LYS A 507 37.89 -3.05 8.54
N HIS A 508 37.78 -2.48 9.71
CA HIS A 508 36.62 -2.54 10.58
C HIS A 508 35.75 -1.29 10.41
N ARG A 509 34.48 -1.46 10.12
CA ARG A 509 33.50 -0.38 10.10
C ARG A 509 32.45 -0.65 11.15
N VAL A 510 32.20 0.32 12.01
CA VAL A 510 31.15 0.28 13.06
C VAL A 510 30.16 1.39 12.80
N ASP A 511 28.87 1.04 12.82
CA ASP A 511 27.75 1.98 12.82
C ASP A 511 26.82 1.61 13.98
N ALA A 512 26.84 2.41 15.04
CA ALA A 512 26.06 2.18 16.26
C ALA A 512 25.01 3.28 16.42
N THR A 513 23.78 2.90 16.71
CA THR A 513 22.63 3.81 16.92
C THR A 513 21.99 3.47 18.26
N ALA A 514 21.68 4.50 19.06
CA ALA A 514 20.85 4.36 20.27
C ALA A 514 19.85 5.51 20.31
N GLY A 515 18.61 5.22 20.67
CA GLY A 515 17.55 6.22 20.56
C GLY A 515 16.32 5.97 21.42
N TYR A 516 15.48 6.99 21.42
CA TYR A 516 14.21 7.07 22.12
C TYR A 516 13.13 7.55 21.14
N GLY A 517 11.95 6.93 21.20
CA GLY A 517 10.78 7.31 20.42
C GLY A 517 9.56 7.50 21.29
N TYR A 518 8.74 8.48 20.94
CA TYR A 518 7.44 8.76 21.55
C TYR A 518 6.40 8.95 20.44
N GLN A 519 5.25 8.26 20.55
CA GLN A 519 4.10 8.46 19.68
C GLN A 519 2.83 8.53 20.50
N ASP A 520 1.91 9.42 20.08
CA ASP A 520 0.63 9.63 20.74
C ASP A 520 -0.47 9.76 19.68
N TRP A 521 -1.52 8.94 19.79
CA TRP A 521 -2.63 8.89 18.86
C TRP A 521 -3.93 9.22 19.58
N ILE A 522 -4.68 10.16 19.03
CA ILE A 522 -5.98 10.57 19.54
C ILE A 522 -7.00 10.43 18.41
N PHE A 523 -8.10 9.76 18.69
CA PHE A 523 -9.28 9.68 17.84
C PHE A 523 -10.46 10.37 18.55
N TYR A 524 -11.24 11.15 17.80
CA TYR A 524 -12.43 11.81 18.29
C TYR A 524 -13.56 11.79 17.25
N SER A 525 -14.77 11.37 17.67
CA SER A 525 -15.99 11.36 16.87
C SER A 525 -17.14 11.89 17.74
N PRO A 526 -17.62 13.10 17.51
CA PRO A 526 -18.84 13.59 18.18
C PRO A 526 -20.06 12.86 17.62
N GLY A 527 -21.06 12.66 18.46
CA GLY A 527 -22.36 12.22 18.01
C GLY A 527 -23.12 13.34 17.30
N PHE A 528 -23.94 12.97 16.31
CA PHE A 528 -24.89 13.88 15.66
C PHE A 528 -26.28 13.26 15.63
N PRO A 529 -27.36 14.05 15.78
CA PRO A 529 -28.69 13.53 15.60
C PRO A 529 -28.95 13.16 14.13
N THR A 530 -29.76 12.13 13.91
CA THR A 530 -30.35 11.87 12.60
C THR A 530 -31.74 12.49 12.57
N ILE A 531 -31.97 13.30 11.53
CA ILE A 531 -33.23 14.01 11.33
C ILE A 531 -34.00 13.29 10.25
N ASN A 532 -35.26 12.94 10.51
CA ASN A 532 -36.22 12.42 9.54
C ASN A 532 -37.55 13.20 9.65
N GLY A 533 -38.50 12.94 8.74
CA GLY A 533 -39.79 13.62 8.78
C GLY A 533 -40.67 13.23 9.97
N ASN A 534 -40.40 12.09 10.60
CA ASN A 534 -41.11 11.60 11.79
C ASN A 534 -40.54 12.10 13.11
N GLY A 535 -39.40 12.84 13.07
CA GLY A 535 -38.75 13.39 14.26
C GLY A 535 -37.23 13.37 14.21
N VAL A 536 -36.63 13.52 15.38
CA VAL A 536 -35.16 13.56 15.56
C VAL A 536 -34.74 12.36 16.38
N ILE A 537 -33.91 11.49 15.82
CA ILE A 537 -33.21 10.45 16.56
C ILE A 537 -32.03 11.13 17.28
N PRO A 538 -31.98 11.14 18.61
CA PRO A 538 -30.93 11.83 19.37
C PRO A 538 -29.53 11.36 19.00
N ALA A 539 -28.55 12.25 19.15
CA ALA A 539 -27.14 11.91 19.01
C ALA A 539 -26.71 10.91 20.09
N GLY A 540 -25.93 9.92 19.71
CA GLY A 540 -25.16 9.14 20.67
C GLY A 540 -24.09 10.01 21.38
N PRO A 541 -23.51 9.54 22.49
CA PRO A 541 -22.45 10.26 23.19
C PRO A 541 -21.21 10.44 22.30
N PRO A 542 -20.43 11.50 22.50
CA PRO A 542 -19.18 11.67 21.79
C PRO A 542 -18.18 10.57 22.20
N PHE A 543 -17.47 10.04 21.21
CA PHE A 543 -16.44 9.02 21.42
C PHE A 543 -15.06 9.63 21.28
N LYS A 544 -14.20 9.48 22.29
CA LYS A 544 -12.81 9.89 22.27
C LYS A 544 -11.94 8.78 22.84
N THR A 545 -10.89 8.42 22.15
CA THR A 545 -9.89 7.46 22.63
C THR A 545 -8.49 7.95 22.34
N GLN A 546 -7.51 7.47 23.14
CA GLN A 546 -6.11 7.85 23.03
C GLN A 546 -5.22 6.67 23.44
N HIS A 547 -4.16 6.44 22.71
CA HIS A 547 -3.10 5.53 23.13
C HIS A 547 -1.73 6.11 22.84
N THR A 548 -0.76 5.71 23.65
CA THR A 548 0.61 6.22 23.62
C THR A 548 1.60 5.06 23.55
N LEU A 549 2.67 5.25 22.80
CA LEU A 549 3.78 4.32 22.66
C LEU A 549 5.08 5.01 23.05
N LEU A 550 5.83 4.39 23.95
CA LEU A 550 7.20 4.75 24.31
C LEU A 550 8.16 3.66 23.83
N SER A 551 9.32 4.06 23.33
CA SER A 551 10.28 3.14 22.75
C SER A 551 11.71 3.53 23.11
N VAL A 552 12.53 2.53 23.48
CA VAL A 552 13.99 2.68 23.62
C VAL A 552 14.64 1.61 22.76
N PHE A 553 15.63 1.97 21.96
CA PHE A 553 16.26 1.04 21.03
C PHE A 553 17.76 1.26 20.86
N GLY A 554 18.44 0.17 20.52
CA GLY A 554 19.84 0.16 20.14
C GLY A 554 20.07 -0.75 18.93
N ARG A 555 20.96 -0.35 18.02
CA ARG A 555 21.38 -1.13 16.86
C ARG A 555 22.87 -0.95 16.62
N VAL A 556 23.56 -2.04 16.31
CA VAL A 556 24.96 -2.03 15.88
C VAL A 556 25.06 -2.77 14.54
N ASN A 557 25.61 -2.10 13.53
CA ASN A 557 26.03 -2.70 12.28
C ASN A 557 27.56 -2.73 12.28
N TYR A 558 28.13 -3.90 12.08
CA TYR A 558 29.58 -4.12 12.01
C TYR A 558 29.93 -4.73 10.64
N SER A 559 30.97 -4.22 10.01
CA SER A 559 31.49 -4.77 8.76
C SER A 559 33.02 -4.96 8.91
N PHE A 560 33.48 -6.15 8.52
CA PHE A 560 34.89 -6.47 8.41
C PHE A 560 35.30 -6.64 6.95
N ASP A 561 36.21 -5.79 6.48
CA ASP A 561 36.80 -5.80 5.12
C ASP A 561 35.77 -5.77 3.98
N ASP A 562 34.60 -5.16 4.25
CA ASP A 562 33.43 -5.20 3.34
C ASP A 562 32.99 -6.64 2.94
N ARG A 563 33.42 -7.67 3.67
CA ARG A 563 33.12 -9.10 3.42
C ARG A 563 32.14 -9.68 4.39
N TYR A 564 32.38 -9.51 5.67
CA TYR A 564 31.53 -10.06 6.75
C TYR A 564 30.76 -8.91 7.38
N LEU A 565 29.45 -9.02 7.35
CA LEU A 565 28.52 -7.99 7.84
C LEU A 565 27.69 -8.59 8.97
N LEU A 566 27.65 -7.93 10.12
CA LEU A 566 26.86 -8.32 11.29
C LEU A 566 25.95 -7.16 11.69
N THR A 567 24.69 -7.44 11.93
CA THR A 567 23.72 -6.51 12.53
C THR A 567 23.15 -7.11 13.79
N GLY A 568 23.16 -6.36 14.88
CA GLY A 568 22.44 -6.70 16.11
C GLY A 568 21.58 -5.52 16.53
N ALA A 569 20.33 -5.76 16.94
CA ALA A 569 19.46 -4.73 17.45
C ALA A 569 18.60 -5.25 18.61
N VAL A 570 18.27 -4.34 19.53
CA VAL A 570 17.26 -4.56 20.56
C VAL A 570 16.39 -3.33 20.68
N ARG A 571 15.08 -3.57 20.79
CA ARG A 571 14.10 -2.53 21.05
C ARG A 571 13.16 -2.94 22.17
N ARG A 572 12.83 -1.98 23.04
CA ARG A 572 11.87 -2.16 24.12
C ARG A 572 10.77 -1.12 23.99
N ASP A 573 9.54 -1.60 23.82
CA ASP A 573 8.36 -0.78 23.60
C ASP A 573 7.36 -0.91 24.74
N GLY A 574 6.79 0.21 25.20
CA GLY A 574 5.72 0.27 26.19
C GLY A 574 4.47 0.90 25.60
N SER A 575 3.36 0.14 25.58
CA SER A 575 2.08 0.59 25.04
C SER A 575 1.01 0.75 26.11
N SER A 576 0.26 1.85 26.07
CA SER A 576 -0.88 2.08 26.95
C SER A 576 -2.09 1.19 26.64
N ARG A 577 -2.08 0.43 25.52
CA ARG A 577 -3.12 -0.55 25.19
C ARG A 577 -3.11 -1.79 26.07
N PHE A 578 -2.01 -2.02 26.79
CA PHE A 578 -1.83 -3.17 27.68
C PHE A 578 -1.74 -2.74 29.14
N GLY A 579 -2.09 -3.65 30.05
CA GLY A 579 -2.07 -3.43 31.48
C GLY A 579 -0.67 -3.18 32.06
N PRO A 580 -0.56 -2.64 33.30
CA PRO A 580 0.72 -2.26 33.89
C PRO A 580 1.77 -3.36 33.92
N LYS A 581 1.35 -4.63 34.07
CA LYS A 581 2.24 -5.80 34.13
C LYS A 581 2.74 -6.27 32.76
N THR A 582 1.98 -6.00 31.68
CA THR A 582 2.21 -6.58 30.34
C THR A 582 2.52 -5.53 29.25
N ARG A 583 2.53 -4.23 29.59
CA ARG A 583 2.70 -3.13 28.64
C ARG A 583 4.03 -3.07 27.93
N TRP A 584 5.07 -3.68 28.50
CA TRP A 584 6.43 -3.64 27.95
C TRP A 584 6.75 -4.91 27.18
N GLY A 585 7.08 -4.77 25.89
CA GLY A 585 7.63 -5.82 25.03
C GLY A 585 9.09 -5.56 24.70
N THR A 586 9.90 -6.63 24.59
CA THR A 586 11.31 -6.55 24.18
C THR A 586 11.52 -7.36 22.91
N PHE A 587 12.15 -6.76 21.90
CA PHE A 587 12.23 -7.26 20.53
C PHE A 587 13.70 -7.29 20.06
N PRO A 588 14.44 -8.38 20.31
CA PRO A 588 15.80 -8.57 19.82
C PRO A 588 15.83 -9.04 18.37
N SER A 589 16.93 -8.72 17.66
CA SER A 589 17.21 -9.27 16.33
C SER A 589 18.70 -9.33 16.05
N ALA A 590 19.10 -10.29 15.20
CA ALA A 590 20.46 -10.47 14.72
C ALA A 590 20.46 -10.92 13.25
N ALA A 591 21.45 -10.47 12.48
CA ALA A 591 21.64 -10.91 11.11
C ALA A 591 23.13 -10.93 10.75
N LEU A 592 23.50 -11.91 9.92
CA LEU A 592 24.83 -12.07 9.35
C LEU A 592 24.75 -12.10 7.82
N ALA A 593 25.68 -11.43 7.16
CA ALA A 593 25.84 -11.57 5.73
C ALA A 593 27.32 -11.74 5.35
N TRP A 594 27.57 -12.65 4.40
CA TRP A 594 28.86 -12.91 3.83
C TRP A 594 28.88 -12.57 2.34
N ARG A 595 29.73 -11.61 1.98
CA ARG A 595 29.94 -11.21 0.58
C ARG A 595 31.03 -12.08 -0.04
N VAL A 596 30.64 -13.24 -0.53
CA VAL A 596 31.53 -14.25 -1.12
C VAL A 596 32.30 -13.68 -2.33
N SER A 597 31.64 -12.78 -3.10
CA SER A 597 32.26 -12.10 -4.26
C SER A 597 33.46 -11.22 -3.89
N ARG A 598 33.70 -10.95 -2.59
CA ARG A 598 34.85 -10.18 -2.10
C ARG A 598 35.99 -11.06 -1.63
N GLU A 599 35.84 -12.38 -1.66
CA GLU A 599 36.94 -13.32 -1.38
C GLU A 599 37.91 -13.36 -2.56
N SER A 600 39.18 -13.62 -2.27
CA SER A 600 40.25 -13.61 -3.26
C SER A 600 40.01 -14.55 -4.46
N PHE A 601 39.29 -15.66 -4.23
CA PHE A 601 39.00 -16.67 -5.26
C PHE A 601 37.86 -16.25 -6.21
N LEU A 602 37.07 -15.20 -5.91
CA LEU A 602 35.99 -14.69 -6.76
C LEU A 602 36.12 -13.21 -7.15
N MET A 603 37.06 -12.49 -6.54
CA MET A 603 37.15 -11.03 -6.66
C MET A 603 37.39 -10.58 -8.12
N ASP A 604 38.10 -11.38 -8.92
CA ASP A 604 38.42 -11.10 -10.30
C ASP A 604 37.50 -11.83 -11.31
N SER A 605 36.39 -12.39 -10.86
CA SER A 605 35.44 -13.08 -11.74
C SER A 605 34.67 -12.10 -12.62
N GLU A 606 34.80 -12.23 -13.93
CA GLU A 606 34.05 -11.47 -14.93
C GLU A 606 32.56 -11.88 -14.99
N THR A 607 32.26 -13.12 -14.63
CA THR A 607 30.90 -13.67 -14.69
C THR A 607 30.10 -13.33 -13.46
N ILE A 608 30.69 -13.49 -12.25
CA ILE A 608 30.01 -13.25 -10.95
C ILE A 608 30.41 -11.87 -10.46
N SER A 609 29.52 -10.88 -10.58
CA SER A 609 29.75 -9.50 -10.15
C SER A 609 29.36 -9.25 -8.68
N ASP A 610 28.41 -10.04 -8.14
CA ASP A 610 28.06 -10.04 -6.72
C ASP A 610 27.57 -11.44 -6.30
N LEU A 611 27.99 -11.88 -5.13
CA LEU A 611 27.51 -13.11 -4.49
C LEU A 611 27.51 -12.88 -2.98
N LYS A 612 26.29 -12.89 -2.39
CA LYS A 612 26.10 -12.62 -0.97
C LYS A 612 25.11 -13.63 -0.35
N LEU A 613 25.56 -14.26 0.73
CA LEU A 613 24.73 -15.10 1.60
C LEU A 613 24.25 -14.30 2.79
N ARG A 614 23.01 -14.50 3.21
CA ARG A 614 22.39 -13.79 4.35
C ARG A 614 21.63 -14.77 5.23
N ILE A 615 21.76 -14.62 6.55
CA ILE A 615 20.90 -15.27 7.53
C ILE A 615 20.46 -14.22 8.55
N GLY A 616 19.21 -14.34 9.01
CA GLY A 616 18.63 -13.40 9.96
C GLY A 616 17.63 -14.07 10.89
N TRP A 617 17.58 -13.57 12.09
CA TRP A 617 16.62 -13.93 13.12
C TRP A 617 16.14 -12.69 13.87
N GLY A 618 14.90 -12.70 14.32
CA GLY A 618 14.42 -11.64 15.21
C GLY A 618 13.00 -11.84 15.66
N ILE A 619 12.64 -11.10 16.70
CA ILE A 619 11.31 -11.06 17.30
C ILE A 619 10.72 -9.68 17.07
N THR A 620 9.45 -9.64 16.64
CA THR A 620 8.66 -8.43 16.51
C THR A 620 7.32 -8.57 17.24
N GLY A 621 6.71 -7.45 17.64
CA GLY A 621 5.43 -7.44 18.35
C GLY A 621 4.27 -6.91 17.51
N GLN A 622 3.03 -7.15 17.97
CA GLN A 622 1.81 -6.53 17.46
C GLN A 622 0.99 -5.99 18.63
N GLN A 623 0.57 -4.72 18.52
CA GLN A 623 -0.27 -4.04 19.53
C GLN A 623 -1.66 -3.64 19.01
N ASP A 624 -1.93 -3.80 17.71
CA ASP A 624 -3.19 -3.34 17.13
C ASP A 624 -4.30 -4.35 17.38
N VAL A 625 -4.92 -4.20 18.55
CA VAL A 625 -5.97 -5.08 19.10
C VAL A 625 -7.39 -4.57 18.78
N GLY A 626 -7.50 -3.59 17.88
CA GLY A 626 -8.79 -3.03 17.44
C GLY A 626 -9.45 -2.07 18.45
N SER A 627 -9.00 -2.01 19.70
CA SER A 627 -9.51 -1.10 20.74
C SER A 627 -8.40 -0.59 21.65
N ASP A 628 -8.65 0.55 22.31
CA ASP A 628 -7.78 1.07 23.35
C ASP A 628 -8.26 0.61 24.73
N TYR A 629 -7.35 0.25 25.62
CA TYR A 629 -7.60 -0.23 26.98
C TYR A 629 -8.50 -1.49 27.10
N PRO A 630 -8.35 -2.53 26.26
CA PRO A 630 -9.18 -3.74 26.32
C PRO A 630 -8.93 -4.60 27.58
N TYR A 631 -7.91 -4.28 28.36
CA TYR A 631 -7.57 -4.93 29.63
C TYR A 631 -8.39 -4.40 30.83
N LEU A 632 -9.17 -3.31 30.63
CA LEU A 632 -9.99 -2.72 31.70
C LEU A 632 -11.42 -3.28 31.67
N ALA A 633 -11.98 -3.52 32.84
CA ALA A 633 -13.39 -3.78 32.99
C ALA A 633 -14.20 -2.54 32.58
N ARG A 634 -15.08 -2.67 31.59
CA ARG A 634 -15.82 -1.56 31.00
C ARG A 634 -17.30 -1.91 30.85
N TYR A 635 -18.11 -0.86 30.75
CA TYR A 635 -19.48 -0.93 30.31
C TYR A 635 -19.68 -0.05 29.09
N SER A 636 -20.38 -0.56 28.08
CA SER A 636 -20.82 0.19 26.90
C SER A 636 -22.33 0.35 26.89
N LEU A 637 -22.80 1.43 26.26
CA LEU A 637 -24.22 1.56 25.97
C LEU A 637 -24.64 0.50 24.96
N SER A 638 -25.80 -0.15 25.20
CA SER A 638 -26.43 -1.00 24.20
C SER A 638 -26.85 -0.16 22.99
N ASP A 639 -27.01 -0.80 21.85
CA ASP A 639 -27.57 -0.15 20.66
C ASP A 639 -29.09 -0.11 20.70
N SER A 640 -29.74 0.51 19.71
CA SER A 640 -31.18 0.65 19.64
C SER A 640 -31.94 -0.67 19.52
N SER A 641 -31.26 -1.79 19.17
CA SER A 641 -31.88 -3.13 19.16
C SER A 641 -31.88 -3.81 20.53
N GLY A 642 -31.10 -3.27 21.48
CA GLY A 642 -30.97 -3.77 22.85
C GLY A 642 -31.54 -2.82 23.91
N MET A 643 -32.64 -2.14 23.62
CA MET A 643 -33.33 -1.26 24.58
C MET A 643 -34.20 -2.05 25.55
N TYR A 644 -34.33 -1.54 26.76
CA TYR A 644 -35.28 -2.03 27.76
C TYR A 644 -36.53 -1.13 27.79
N GLN A 645 -37.71 -1.74 27.74
CA GLN A 645 -38.97 -1.01 27.75
C GLN A 645 -39.51 -0.89 29.20
N PHE A 646 -39.70 0.37 29.63
CA PHE A 646 -40.44 0.70 30.85
C PHE A 646 -41.70 1.49 30.47
N GLY A 647 -42.84 0.88 30.59
CA GLY A 647 -44.10 1.46 30.13
C GLY A 647 -44.06 1.69 28.62
N SER A 648 -44.27 2.94 28.19
CA SER A 648 -44.16 3.38 26.78
C SER A 648 -42.75 3.88 26.39
N ASN A 649 -41.79 3.96 27.33
CA ASN A 649 -40.49 4.49 27.11
C ASN A 649 -39.44 3.38 26.93
N TYR A 650 -38.48 3.61 26.00
CA TYR A 650 -37.36 2.71 25.73
C TYR A 650 -36.06 3.34 26.21
N TYR A 651 -35.27 2.58 26.98
CA TYR A 651 -34.05 3.02 27.61
C TYR A 651 -32.87 2.20 27.09
N LEU A 652 -31.76 2.89 26.71
CA LEU A 652 -30.47 2.24 26.43
C LEU A 652 -29.86 1.82 27.78
N LEU A 653 -29.53 0.56 27.92
CA LEU A 653 -28.86 0.05 29.11
C LEU A 653 -27.35 -0.02 28.93
N LEU A 654 -26.61 0.05 30.01
CA LEU A 654 -25.20 -0.27 30.05
C LEU A 654 -25.00 -1.78 29.98
N ARG A 655 -24.20 -2.22 29.03
CA ARG A 655 -23.83 -3.62 28.81
C ARG A 655 -22.41 -3.83 29.26
N PRO A 656 -22.08 -4.83 30.11
CA PRO A 656 -20.71 -5.13 30.49
C PRO A 656 -19.92 -5.69 29.29
N GLU A 657 -18.64 -5.37 29.20
CA GLU A 657 -17.71 -5.92 28.24
C GLU A 657 -16.78 -6.94 28.91
N GLY A 658 -16.42 -8.00 28.18
CA GLY A 658 -15.41 -8.95 28.62
C GLY A 658 -14.02 -8.31 28.61
N TYR A 659 -13.17 -8.64 29.58
CA TYR A 659 -11.83 -8.10 29.70
C TYR A 659 -10.82 -9.15 30.15
N ASP A 660 -9.55 -8.93 29.80
CA ASP A 660 -8.41 -9.71 30.32
C ASP A 660 -7.31 -8.74 30.78
N GLU A 661 -7.13 -8.62 32.11
CA GLU A 661 -6.10 -7.74 32.70
C GLU A 661 -4.66 -8.14 32.34
N ASN A 662 -4.43 -9.39 31.94
CA ASN A 662 -3.16 -9.95 31.54
C ASN A 662 -2.93 -9.92 30.03
N LEU A 663 -3.80 -9.24 29.28
CA LEU A 663 -3.65 -9.07 27.83
C LEU A 663 -2.28 -8.49 27.49
N LYS A 664 -1.57 -9.15 26.57
CA LYS A 664 -0.19 -8.83 26.19
C LYS A 664 0.02 -8.80 24.69
N TRP A 665 1.22 -8.47 24.28
CA TRP A 665 1.68 -8.44 22.90
C TRP A 665 1.53 -9.81 22.21
N GLU A 666 1.03 -9.82 20.96
CA GLU A 666 1.34 -10.93 20.06
C GLU A 666 2.82 -10.83 19.67
N THR A 667 3.53 -11.94 19.63
CA THR A 667 4.94 -11.98 19.29
C THR A 667 5.19 -12.86 18.07
N THR A 668 5.91 -12.31 17.08
CA THR A 668 6.28 -13.04 15.85
C THR A 668 7.78 -13.23 15.82
N GLU A 669 8.20 -14.47 15.86
CA GLU A 669 9.58 -14.90 15.67
C GLU A 669 9.80 -15.26 14.19
N THR A 670 10.84 -14.71 13.57
CA THR A 670 11.13 -14.88 12.14
C THR A 670 12.57 -15.35 11.94
N TYR A 671 12.73 -16.39 11.12
CA TYR A 671 14.00 -16.87 10.58
C TYR A 671 14.01 -16.60 9.08
N ASN A 672 15.11 -16.11 8.55
CA ASN A 672 15.28 -15.83 7.13
C ASN A 672 16.66 -16.27 6.66
N ALA A 673 16.73 -16.93 5.49
CA ALA A 673 17.96 -17.23 4.79
C ALA A 673 17.86 -16.68 3.35
N GLY A 674 18.89 -16.01 2.87
CA GLY A 674 18.86 -15.36 1.57
C GLY A 674 20.16 -15.51 0.79
N LEU A 675 20.02 -15.53 -0.54
CA LEU A 675 21.11 -15.54 -1.51
C LEU A 675 20.88 -14.41 -2.52
N ASP A 676 21.84 -13.51 -2.65
CA ASP A 676 21.85 -12.48 -3.70
C ASP A 676 22.97 -12.80 -4.70
N VAL A 677 22.65 -12.79 -6.00
CA VAL A 677 23.60 -13.06 -7.08
C VAL A 677 23.49 -11.98 -8.15
N GLY A 678 24.63 -11.41 -8.53
CA GLY A 678 24.81 -10.54 -9.68
C GLY A 678 25.73 -11.20 -10.70
N LEU A 679 25.31 -11.23 -11.95
CA LEU A 679 26.06 -11.82 -13.06
C LEU A 679 26.30 -10.81 -14.17
N LEU A 680 27.37 -11.04 -14.98
CA LEU A 680 27.67 -10.28 -16.20
C LEU A 680 27.70 -8.75 -15.94
N SER A 681 28.50 -8.33 -14.94
CA SER A 681 28.62 -6.94 -14.50
C SER A 681 27.26 -6.31 -14.11
N GLY A 682 26.37 -7.09 -13.49
CA GLY A 682 25.07 -6.65 -13.02
C GLY A 682 23.96 -6.64 -14.07
N ARG A 683 24.20 -7.18 -15.28
CA ARG A 683 23.16 -7.31 -16.31
C ARG A 683 22.06 -8.31 -15.93
N VAL A 684 22.41 -9.30 -15.12
CA VAL A 684 21.45 -10.24 -14.53
C VAL A 684 21.64 -10.21 -13.02
N SER A 685 20.58 -10.04 -12.28
CA SER A 685 20.57 -10.17 -10.83
C SER A 685 19.39 -11.00 -10.38
N PHE A 686 19.62 -11.93 -9.46
CA PHE A 686 18.54 -12.64 -8.81
C PHE A 686 18.77 -12.70 -7.30
N SER A 687 17.68 -12.77 -6.56
CA SER A 687 17.70 -13.03 -5.13
C SER A 687 16.69 -14.13 -4.80
N VAL A 688 17.09 -14.99 -3.86
CA VAL A 688 16.23 -16.03 -3.28
C VAL A 688 16.20 -15.83 -1.77
N ASP A 689 15.02 -15.75 -1.18
CA ASP A 689 14.82 -15.73 0.27
C ASP A 689 13.93 -16.90 0.68
N ALA A 690 14.34 -17.65 1.68
CA ALA A 690 13.51 -18.63 2.37
C ALA A 690 13.22 -18.13 3.77
N TYR A 691 11.96 -18.22 4.23
CA TYR A 691 11.60 -17.74 5.56
C TYR A 691 10.67 -18.71 6.30
N PHE A 692 10.76 -18.61 7.63
CA PHE A 692 9.85 -19.24 8.58
C PHE A 692 9.46 -18.23 9.64
N LYS A 693 8.13 -18.04 9.83
CA LYS A 693 7.55 -17.13 10.83
C LYS A 693 6.67 -17.93 11.77
N LYS A 694 6.82 -17.71 13.07
CA LYS A 694 5.98 -18.28 14.11
C LYS A 694 5.40 -17.17 14.97
N THR A 695 4.09 -16.96 14.93
CA THR A 695 3.39 -16.03 15.81
C THR A 695 2.77 -16.79 16.95
N LYS A 696 3.06 -16.33 18.17
CA LYS A 696 2.56 -16.86 19.43
C LYS A 696 1.69 -15.83 20.13
N ASP A 697 0.86 -16.32 21.06
CA ASP A 697 -0.01 -15.47 21.86
C ASP A 697 -0.98 -14.62 21.01
N LEU A 698 -1.54 -15.21 19.94
CA LEU A 698 -2.51 -14.55 19.07
C LEU A 698 -3.67 -13.98 19.89
N LEU A 699 -4.10 -12.78 19.52
CA LEU A 699 -5.30 -12.18 20.06
C LEU A 699 -6.53 -12.87 19.47
N ALA A 700 -7.37 -13.44 20.31
CA ALA A 700 -8.59 -14.10 19.90
C ALA A 700 -9.73 -13.82 20.88
N VAL A 701 -10.95 -13.68 20.34
CA VAL A 701 -12.17 -13.71 21.15
C VAL A 701 -12.50 -15.17 21.40
N ILE A 702 -12.52 -15.57 22.66
CA ILE A 702 -12.86 -16.93 23.07
C ILE A 702 -14.06 -16.94 23.99
N SER A 703 -14.81 -18.04 24.00
CA SER A 703 -15.84 -18.28 25.00
C SER A 703 -15.19 -18.67 26.33
N VAL A 704 -15.76 -18.16 27.42
CA VAL A 704 -15.35 -18.48 28.76
C VAL A 704 -16.56 -18.99 29.55
N PRO A 705 -16.34 -19.80 30.64
CA PRO A 705 -17.45 -20.28 31.47
C PRO A 705 -18.28 -19.11 32.03
N ALA A 706 -19.59 -19.29 32.12
CA ALA A 706 -20.47 -18.29 32.69
C ALA A 706 -20.03 -17.95 34.13
N GLY A 707 -20.00 -16.66 34.47
CA GLY A 707 -19.59 -16.17 35.80
C GLY A 707 -18.09 -16.03 36.00
N SER A 708 -17.25 -16.48 35.05
CA SER A 708 -15.80 -16.30 35.14
C SER A 708 -15.32 -14.93 34.65
N ASN A 709 -16.17 -14.19 33.95
CA ASN A 709 -15.93 -12.80 33.48
C ASN A 709 -17.26 -12.05 33.41
N LEU A 710 -17.25 -10.76 33.08
CA LEU A 710 -18.44 -9.93 32.92
C LEU A 710 -19.35 -10.39 31.76
N THR A 711 -18.79 -11.10 30.78
CA THR A 711 -19.49 -11.73 29.66
C THR A 711 -18.98 -13.15 29.46
N ASN A 712 -19.68 -13.93 28.63
CA ASN A 712 -19.26 -15.27 28.23
C ASN A 712 -18.24 -15.32 27.10
N GLN A 713 -17.76 -14.15 26.65
CA GLN A 713 -16.70 -14.01 25.64
C GLN A 713 -15.69 -12.94 26.05
N ILE A 714 -14.40 -13.21 25.88
CA ILE A 714 -13.32 -12.26 26.15
C ILE A 714 -12.30 -12.23 25.02
N LEU A 715 -11.70 -11.05 24.82
CA LEU A 715 -10.50 -10.92 24.03
C LEU A 715 -9.29 -11.28 24.92
N THR A 716 -8.53 -12.28 24.53
CA THR A 716 -7.34 -12.75 25.26
C THR A 716 -6.26 -13.26 24.32
N ASN A 717 -5.06 -13.47 24.83
CA ASN A 717 -3.99 -14.09 24.08
C ASN A 717 -4.13 -15.61 24.09
N VAL A 718 -4.44 -16.17 22.90
CA VAL A 718 -4.56 -17.60 22.71
C VAL A 718 -4.32 -17.97 21.25
N GLY A 719 -3.57 -19.01 21.01
CA GLY A 719 -3.35 -19.52 19.67
C GLY A 719 -1.98 -19.18 19.10
N ASN A 720 -1.62 -19.95 18.08
CA ASN A 720 -0.38 -19.79 17.34
C ASN A 720 -0.64 -20.03 15.85
N ILE A 721 0.15 -19.34 15.00
CA ILE A 721 0.14 -19.52 13.55
C ILE A 721 1.58 -19.61 13.04
N GLU A 722 1.81 -20.47 12.07
CA GLU A 722 3.09 -20.61 11.38
C GLU A 722 2.93 -20.28 9.90
N ASN A 723 3.90 -19.53 9.36
CA ASN A 723 3.98 -19.17 7.95
C ASN A 723 5.37 -19.51 7.43
N ARG A 724 5.44 -20.18 6.29
CA ARG A 724 6.70 -20.51 5.60
C ARG A 724 6.61 -20.22 4.13
N GLY A 725 7.74 -19.89 3.51
CA GLY A 725 7.71 -19.59 2.09
C GLY A 725 9.07 -19.36 1.47
N ILE A 726 9.04 -19.27 0.14
CA ILE A 726 10.19 -18.99 -0.70
C ILE A 726 9.84 -17.84 -1.63
N GLU A 727 10.74 -16.88 -1.74
CA GLU A 727 10.63 -15.71 -2.58
C GLU A 727 11.79 -15.68 -3.57
N VAL A 728 11.51 -15.46 -4.85
CA VAL A 728 12.53 -15.33 -5.91
C VAL A 728 12.29 -14.03 -6.67
N SER A 729 13.34 -13.27 -6.91
CA SER A 729 13.32 -12.08 -7.76
C SER A 729 14.41 -12.21 -8.82
N LEU A 730 14.06 -12.05 -10.07
CA LEU A 730 14.97 -12.02 -11.22
C LEU A 730 14.81 -10.71 -11.96
N ASN A 731 15.91 -9.98 -12.12
CA ASN A 731 15.99 -8.79 -12.98
C ASN A 731 17.09 -9.02 -14.00
N ALA A 732 16.78 -8.74 -15.26
CA ALA A 732 17.72 -8.90 -16.36
C ALA A 732 17.62 -7.76 -17.34
N THR A 733 18.76 -7.38 -17.92
CA THR A 733 18.88 -6.53 -19.12
C THR A 733 19.43 -7.41 -20.27
N PRO A 734 18.55 -8.23 -20.93
CA PRO A 734 19.01 -9.19 -21.96
C PRO A 734 19.71 -8.48 -23.12
N VAL A 735 19.18 -7.34 -23.54
CA VAL A 735 19.76 -6.57 -24.64
C VAL A 735 20.04 -5.14 -24.16
N LYS A 736 21.27 -4.69 -24.38
CA LYS A 736 21.68 -3.31 -24.13
C LYS A 736 22.60 -2.87 -25.27
N SER A 737 22.07 -2.02 -26.15
CA SER A 737 22.81 -1.38 -27.23
C SER A 737 22.65 0.14 -27.18
N THR A 738 23.28 0.87 -28.06
CA THR A 738 23.21 2.34 -28.13
C THR A 738 21.76 2.83 -28.33
N ASP A 739 21.03 2.17 -29.19
CA ASP A 739 19.66 2.59 -29.55
C ASP A 739 18.54 1.77 -28.89
N PHE A 740 18.83 0.56 -28.40
CA PHE A 740 17.83 -0.35 -27.88
C PHE A 740 18.25 -0.94 -26.53
N THR A 741 17.36 -0.83 -25.55
CA THR A 741 17.49 -1.49 -24.24
C THR A 741 16.22 -2.30 -23.97
N TRP A 742 16.43 -3.53 -23.51
CA TRP A 742 15.36 -4.39 -23.00
C TRP A 742 15.64 -4.77 -21.56
N ASP A 743 14.78 -4.35 -20.65
CA ASP A 743 14.80 -4.73 -19.24
C ASP A 743 13.60 -5.65 -18.95
N ALA A 744 13.84 -6.74 -18.25
CA ALA A 744 12.82 -7.71 -17.86
C ALA A 744 12.93 -8.01 -16.37
N ASN A 745 11.79 -8.17 -15.70
CA ASN A 745 11.71 -8.58 -14.30
C ASN A 745 10.67 -9.69 -14.13
N VAL A 746 11.01 -10.67 -13.29
CA VAL A 746 10.09 -11.73 -12.85
C VAL A 746 10.27 -11.89 -11.36
N ASN A 747 9.17 -12.02 -10.63
CA ASN A 747 9.20 -12.41 -9.23
C ASN A 747 8.22 -13.56 -8.98
N PHE A 748 8.59 -14.39 -8.04
CA PHE A 748 7.83 -15.55 -7.62
C PHE A 748 7.79 -15.63 -6.10
N THR A 749 6.63 -16.02 -5.57
CA THR A 749 6.43 -16.26 -4.15
C THR A 749 5.63 -17.52 -3.96
N TYR A 750 6.12 -18.41 -3.11
CA TYR A 750 5.39 -19.54 -2.55
C TYR A 750 5.18 -19.29 -1.06
N ASN A 751 3.95 -19.41 -0.60
CA ASN A 751 3.58 -19.23 0.81
C ASN A 751 2.69 -20.36 1.29
N GLU A 752 2.89 -20.80 2.53
CA GLU A 752 2.02 -21.70 3.24
C GLU A 752 1.81 -21.21 4.67
N SER A 753 0.57 -21.26 5.15
CA SER A 753 0.18 -20.82 6.48
C SER A 753 -0.64 -21.90 7.16
N GLU A 754 -0.39 -22.13 8.46
CA GLU A 754 -1.06 -23.14 9.26
C GLU A 754 -1.33 -22.63 10.67
N ILE A 755 -2.53 -22.87 11.17
CA ILE A 755 -2.90 -22.64 12.56
C ILE A 755 -2.43 -23.81 13.40
N THR A 756 -1.53 -23.60 14.36
CA THR A 756 -0.98 -24.66 15.19
C THR A 756 -1.60 -24.77 16.57
N ASN A 757 -2.30 -23.71 17.04
CA ASN A 757 -3.07 -23.73 18.30
C ASN A 757 -4.19 -22.68 18.26
N LEU A 758 -5.36 -22.95 18.89
CA LEU A 758 -6.50 -22.03 19.01
C LEU A 758 -7.10 -21.98 20.42
N SER A 759 -6.56 -22.71 21.40
CA SER A 759 -7.14 -22.77 22.73
C SER A 759 -6.06 -22.87 23.82
N LYS A 760 -6.36 -22.37 25.03
CA LYS A 760 -5.51 -22.56 26.23
C LYS A 760 -5.54 -24.01 26.71
N ILE A 761 -6.68 -24.70 26.52
CA ILE A 761 -6.87 -26.10 26.87
C ILE A 761 -7.16 -26.85 25.57
N GLN A 762 -6.32 -27.80 25.22
CA GLN A 762 -6.49 -28.59 24.01
C GLN A 762 -7.79 -29.42 24.12
N ASN A 763 -8.70 -29.20 23.19
CA ASN A 763 -9.87 -30.01 22.99
C ASN A 763 -9.78 -30.68 21.61
N GLN A 764 -9.55 -31.98 21.59
CA GLN A 764 -9.43 -32.75 20.35
C GLN A 764 -10.72 -32.77 19.50
N ASN A 765 -11.86 -32.49 20.13
CA ASN A 765 -13.18 -32.45 19.49
C ASN A 765 -13.59 -31.01 19.06
N ALA A 766 -12.71 -30.02 19.23
CA ALA A 766 -13.03 -28.66 18.83
C ALA A 766 -13.10 -28.53 17.29
N VAL A 767 -14.27 -28.20 16.76
CA VAL A 767 -14.50 -27.99 15.33
C VAL A 767 -13.66 -26.81 14.81
N GLY A 768 -13.49 -25.77 15.61
CA GLY A 768 -12.78 -24.52 15.28
C GLY A 768 -13.64 -23.29 15.48
N ASN A 769 -13.11 -22.11 15.11
CA ASN A 769 -13.79 -20.83 15.27
C ASN A 769 -14.39 -20.39 13.91
N PRO A 770 -15.71 -20.22 13.76
CA PRO A 770 -16.35 -19.75 12.53
C PRO A 770 -15.83 -18.38 12.10
N ALA A 771 -15.69 -18.18 10.78
CA ALA A 771 -15.21 -16.95 10.15
C ALA A 771 -15.87 -16.75 8.77
N GLY A 772 -15.68 -15.58 8.14
CA GLY A 772 -16.17 -15.32 6.80
C GLY A 772 -17.69 -15.27 6.71
N GLY A 773 -18.29 -14.17 7.19
CA GLY A 773 -19.74 -13.93 7.11
C GLY A 773 -20.24 -13.86 5.67
N ILE A 774 -21.41 -14.44 5.42
CA ILE A 774 -22.05 -14.51 4.09
C ILE A 774 -23.47 -13.94 4.13
N SER A 775 -23.96 -13.52 2.96
CA SER A 775 -25.38 -13.24 2.74
C SER A 775 -26.19 -14.55 2.72
N GLY A 776 -27.52 -14.44 2.94
CA GLY A 776 -28.43 -15.58 2.93
C GLY A 776 -28.85 -16.07 4.33
N GLY A 777 -28.60 -15.26 5.36
CA GLY A 777 -29.03 -15.49 6.75
C GLY A 777 -28.19 -14.72 7.76
N VAL A 778 -28.78 -14.40 8.89
CA VAL A 778 -28.10 -13.65 9.95
C VAL A 778 -27.08 -14.55 10.67
N GLY A 779 -25.82 -14.11 10.75
CA GLY A 779 -24.76 -14.82 11.44
C GLY A 779 -24.18 -16.03 10.71
N ASN A 780 -24.60 -16.29 9.47
CA ASN A 780 -24.06 -17.38 8.66
C ASN A 780 -22.60 -17.10 8.27
N THR A 781 -21.79 -18.14 8.36
CA THR A 781 -20.37 -18.13 8.00
C THR A 781 -20.03 -19.29 7.06
N ILE A 782 -19.01 -19.12 6.22
CA ILE A 782 -18.57 -20.15 5.23
C ILE A 782 -17.14 -20.61 5.49
N GLN A 783 -16.40 -19.92 6.33
CA GLN A 783 -15.00 -20.20 6.64
C GLN A 783 -14.86 -20.60 8.11
N ILE A 784 -13.74 -21.23 8.43
CA ILE A 784 -13.42 -21.66 9.80
C ILE A 784 -11.92 -21.56 10.05
N HIS A 785 -11.54 -21.18 11.26
CA HIS A 785 -10.19 -21.33 11.78
C HIS A 785 -10.10 -22.66 12.54
N THR A 786 -9.28 -23.60 12.06
CA THR A 786 -9.08 -24.92 12.67
C THR A 786 -7.60 -25.24 12.76
N VAL A 787 -7.17 -25.88 13.84
CA VAL A 787 -5.78 -26.36 14.02
C VAL A 787 -5.42 -27.39 12.93
N GLY A 788 -4.21 -27.26 12.37
CA GLY A 788 -3.71 -28.08 11.26
C GLY A 788 -4.16 -27.62 9.88
N TYR A 789 -4.88 -26.48 9.78
CA TYR A 789 -5.37 -25.95 8.52
C TYR A 789 -4.95 -24.49 8.33
N ALA A 790 -5.01 -24.04 7.08
CA ALA A 790 -4.80 -22.62 6.75
C ALA A 790 -5.90 -21.75 7.37
N PRO A 791 -5.60 -20.51 7.77
CA PRO A 791 -6.63 -19.52 8.16
C PRO A 791 -7.70 -19.37 7.08
N TYR A 792 -8.95 -19.14 7.50
CA TYR A 792 -10.08 -18.91 6.59
C TYR A 792 -10.34 -20.08 5.62
N SER A 793 -10.02 -21.33 6.00
CA SER A 793 -10.42 -22.52 5.22
C SER A 793 -11.92 -22.59 5.11
N PHE A 794 -12.45 -22.89 3.91
CA PHE A 794 -13.90 -23.04 3.72
C PHE A 794 -14.41 -24.28 4.47
N TYR A 795 -15.57 -24.16 5.11
CA TYR A 795 -16.19 -25.22 5.91
C TYR A 795 -17.58 -25.54 5.36
N VAL A 796 -17.64 -26.61 4.55
CA VAL A 796 -18.74 -26.90 3.63
C VAL A 796 -19.04 -28.40 3.58
N TYR A 797 -20.23 -28.72 3.04
CA TYR A 797 -20.59 -30.07 2.67
C TYR A 797 -20.00 -30.43 1.30
N LYS A 798 -19.69 -31.72 1.11
CA LYS A 798 -19.28 -32.26 -0.18
C LYS A 798 -20.50 -32.58 -1.01
N GLN A 799 -20.67 -31.88 -2.16
CA GLN A 799 -21.80 -32.04 -3.06
C GLN A 799 -21.83 -33.41 -3.73
N VAL A 800 -23.05 -33.96 -3.91
CA VAL A 800 -23.32 -35.15 -4.76
C VAL A 800 -23.86 -34.67 -6.10
N TYR A 801 -23.42 -35.36 -7.17
CA TYR A 801 -23.80 -35.02 -8.55
C TYR A 801 -24.54 -36.18 -9.19
N ASP A 802 -25.44 -35.87 -10.13
CA ASP A 802 -26.11 -36.86 -10.95
C ASP A 802 -25.16 -37.46 -12.05
N ALA A 803 -25.68 -38.41 -12.84
CA ALA A 803 -24.92 -39.04 -13.93
C ALA A 803 -24.50 -38.06 -15.05
N ASN A 804 -25.13 -36.88 -15.15
CA ASN A 804 -24.85 -35.80 -16.11
C ASN A 804 -23.89 -34.74 -15.53
N GLY A 805 -23.42 -34.93 -14.29
CA GLY A 805 -22.56 -33.98 -13.62
C GLY A 805 -23.29 -32.76 -13.02
N ARG A 806 -24.62 -32.79 -12.89
CA ARG A 806 -25.39 -31.71 -12.24
C ARG A 806 -25.46 -31.94 -10.73
N PRO A 807 -25.32 -30.88 -9.91
CA PRO A 807 -25.44 -31.01 -8.46
C PRO A 807 -26.88 -31.37 -8.07
N ILE A 808 -27.03 -32.34 -7.17
CA ILE A 808 -28.34 -32.75 -6.66
C ILE A 808 -28.67 -31.89 -5.44
N GLU A 809 -29.81 -31.22 -5.47
CA GLU A 809 -30.21 -30.28 -4.42
C GLU A 809 -30.32 -30.93 -3.05
N GLY A 810 -29.59 -30.42 -2.05
CA GLY A 810 -29.64 -30.83 -0.67
C GLY A 810 -29.07 -32.22 -0.38
N VAL A 811 -28.44 -32.88 -1.35
CA VAL A 811 -27.82 -34.19 -1.18
C VAL A 811 -26.29 -34.04 -1.08
N TYR A 812 -25.75 -34.43 0.05
CA TYR A 812 -24.33 -34.35 0.36
C TYR A 812 -23.76 -35.72 0.70
N VAL A 813 -22.44 -35.85 0.57
CA VAL A 813 -21.72 -37.07 0.94
C VAL A 813 -21.71 -37.19 2.47
N ASP A 814 -22.22 -38.31 2.97
CA ASP A 814 -22.08 -38.74 4.37
C ASP A 814 -20.61 -39.14 4.62
N LEU A 815 -19.82 -38.21 5.21
CA LEU A 815 -18.39 -38.38 5.42
C LEU A 815 -18.07 -39.23 6.65
N ASN A 816 -18.91 -39.14 7.70
CA ASN A 816 -18.73 -39.90 8.92
C ASN A 816 -19.40 -41.29 8.87
N LYS A 817 -20.24 -41.58 7.83
CA LYS A 817 -20.93 -42.82 7.56
C LYS A 817 -21.95 -43.21 8.67
N ASP A 818 -22.62 -42.19 9.25
CA ASP A 818 -23.67 -42.43 10.27
C ASP A 818 -25.08 -42.59 9.67
N GLY A 819 -25.22 -42.48 8.34
CA GLY A 819 -26.46 -42.64 7.59
C GLY A 819 -27.26 -41.36 7.44
N ALA A 820 -26.77 -40.19 7.89
CA ALA A 820 -27.42 -38.91 7.78
C ALA A 820 -26.45 -37.78 7.40
N SER A 821 -26.87 -36.82 6.57
CA SER A 821 -26.07 -35.64 6.29
C SER A 821 -26.34 -34.57 7.37
N THR A 822 -25.40 -34.41 8.27
CA THR A 822 -25.46 -33.50 9.42
C THR A 822 -24.32 -32.50 9.44
N GLU A 823 -24.28 -31.55 10.41
CA GLU A 823 -23.12 -30.64 10.60
C GLU A 823 -21.78 -31.37 10.77
N ALA A 824 -21.78 -32.63 11.17
CA ALA A 824 -20.59 -33.49 11.32
C ALA A 824 -19.96 -33.87 9.97
N ASP A 825 -20.71 -33.77 8.85
CA ASP A 825 -20.23 -34.04 7.49
C ASP A 825 -19.61 -32.86 6.79
N LYS A 826 -19.62 -31.68 7.42
CA LYS A 826 -18.86 -30.56 6.88
C LYS A 826 -17.37 -30.82 7.00
N TYR A 827 -16.63 -30.47 5.96
CA TYR A 827 -15.18 -30.63 5.92
C TYR A 827 -14.46 -29.34 5.55
N ARG A 828 -13.15 -29.28 5.84
CA ARG A 828 -12.29 -28.16 5.49
C ARG A 828 -11.82 -28.33 4.07
N TYR A 829 -12.36 -27.49 3.18
CA TYR A 829 -12.08 -27.55 1.76
C TYR A 829 -11.38 -26.27 1.31
N LYS A 830 -10.18 -26.33 0.75
CA LYS A 830 -9.50 -25.17 0.18
C LYS A 830 -9.47 -23.92 1.08
N ASN A 831 -8.84 -22.85 0.62
CA ASN A 831 -8.79 -21.55 1.30
C ASN A 831 -8.66 -20.41 0.27
N PRO A 832 -8.92 -19.13 0.64
CA PRO A 832 -8.91 -17.99 -0.29
C PRO A 832 -7.50 -17.49 -0.66
N GLU A 833 -6.48 -17.79 0.14
CA GLU A 833 -5.16 -17.23 -0.09
C GLU A 833 -4.39 -18.05 -1.14
N PRO A 834 -3.70 -17.41 -2.10
CA PRO A 834 -2.93 -18.11 -3.12
C PRO A 834 -1.69 -18.77 -2.49
N ARG A 835 -1.39 -19.98 -2.95
CA ARG A 835 -0.13 -20.67 -2.62
C ARG A 835 1.04 -20.12 -3.42
N MET A 836 0.80 -19.75 -4.68
CA MET A 836 1.83 -19.22 -5.57
C MET A 836 1.37 -17.88 -6.13
N TYR A 837 2.30 -16.95 -6.15
CA TYR A 837 2.07 -15.61 -6.68
C TYR A 837 3.24 -15.21 -7.57
N PHE A 838 2.95 -14.74 -8.79
CA PHE A 838 3.93 -14.28 -9.76
C PHE A 838 3.68 -12.83 -10.12
N GLY A 839 4.76 -12.09 -10.30
CA GLY A 839 4.75 -10.79 -10.95
C GLY A 839 5.74 -10.81 -12.10
N PHE A 840 5.39 -10.22 -13.22
CA PHE A 840 6.25 -10.11 -14.38
C PHE A 840 6.11 -8.77 -15.06
N GLY A 841 7.18 -8.31 -15.67
CA GLY A 841 7.17 -7.06 -16.40
C GLY A 841 8.33 -6.96 -17.37
N SER A 842 8.14 -6.14 -18.39
CA SER A 842 9.17 -5.86 -19.37
C SER A 842 9.10 -4.40 -19.79
N GLN A 843 10.26 -3.81 -20.02
CA GLN A 843 10.40 -2.45 -20.53
C GLN A 843 11.36 -2.44 -21.73
N PHE A 844 10.95 -1.82 -22.79
CA PHE A 844 11.70 -1.61 -24.02
C PHE A 844 11.92 -0.12 -24.23
N SER A 845 13.14 0.25 -24.57
CA SER A 845 13.49 1.60 -24.97
C SER A 845 14.18 1.54 -26.32
N TYR A 846 13.64 2.22 -27.33
CA TYR A 846 14.21 2.31 -28.67
C TYR A 846 14.25 3.76 -29.12
N LYS A 847 15.44 4.36 -29.11
CA LYS A 847 15.65 5.79 -29.41
C LYS A 847 14.72 6.66 -28.56
N LYS A 848 13.70 7.28 -29.18
CA LYS A 848 12.71 8.14 -28.53
C LYS A 848 11.47 7.40 -28.04
N TRP A 849 11.29 6.14 -28.39
CA TRP A 849 10.16 5.30 -28.01
C TRP A 849 10.44 4.54 -26.73
N SER A 850 9.43 4.38 -25.91
CA SER A 850 9.42 3.46 -24.79
C SER A 850 8.15 2.64 -24.80
N ALA A 851 8.24 1.35 -24.55
CA ALA A 851 7.09 0.46 -24.35
C ALA A 851 7.30 -0.35 -23.07
N SER A 852 6.23 -0.62 -22.34
CA SER A 852 6.31 -1.47 -21.17
C SER A 852 4.99 -2.19 -20.92
N PHE A 853 5.08 -3.37 -20.32
CA PHE A 853 3.93 -4.07 -19.77
C PHE A 853 4.25 -4.66 -18.41
N ALA A 854 3.22 -4.88 -17.60
CA ALA A 854 3.34 -5.58 -16.32
C ALA A 854 2.07 -6.39 -16.06
N GLY A 855 2.25 -7.55 -15.45
CA GLY A 855 1.16 -8.45 -15.13
C GLY A 855 1.48 -9.30 -13.91
N ARG A 856 0.46 -10.05 -13.48
CA ARG A 856 0.49 -10.93 -12.30
C ARG A 856 -0.22 -12.24 -12.58
N ALA A 857 0.19 -13.28 -11.85
CA ALA A 857 -0.58 -14.51 -11.75
C ALA A 857 -0.72 -14.92 -10.28
N SER A 858 -1.89 -15.41 -9.94
CA SER A 858 -2.22 -15.98 -8.63
C SER A 858 -2.72 -17.40 -8.84
N ILE A 859 -2.15 -18.36 -8.13
CA ILE A 859 -2.44 -19.78 -8.34
C ILE A 859 -2.74 -20.45 -7.00
N GLY A 860 -3.81 -21.25 -6.98
CA GLY A 860 -4.21 -22.03 -5.82
C GLY A 860 -5.06 -21.27 -4.82
N ASN A 861 -5.59 -20.10 -5.19
CA ASN A 861 -6.63 -19.39 -4.44
C ASN A 861 -8.02 -19.87 -4.88
N TYR A 862 -8.93 -19.96 -3.91
CA TYR A 862 -10.31 -20.36 -4.12
C TYR A 862 -11.25 -19.27 -3.58
N MET A 863 -12.44 -19.21 -4.15
CA MET A 863 -13.43 -18.20 -3.80
C MET A 863 -14.82 -18.82 -3.65
N TYR A 864 -15.52 -18.41 -2.62
CA TYR A 864 -16.93 -18.75 -2.45
C TYR A 864 -17.80 -17.78 -3.23
N ASN A 865 -18.57 -18.31 -4.18
CA ASN A 865 -19.52 -17.54 -4.98
C ASN A 865 -20.83 -17.37 -4.21
N ASN A 866 -20.85 -16.40 -3.30
CA ASN A 866 -22.04 -16.12 -2.47
C ASN A 866 -23.19 -15.54 -3.31
N PHE A 867 -22.88 -14.92 -4.43
CA PHE A 867 -23.90 -14.44 -5.36
C PHE A 867 -24.72 -15.62 -5.93
N HIS A 868 -24.04 -16.65 -6.48
CA HIS A 868 -24.72 -17.84 -7.00
C HIS A 868 -25.45 -18.62 -5.92
N SER A 869 -24.82 -18.81 -4.73
CA SER A 869 -25.40 -19.61 -3.65
C SER A 869 -26.66 -19.02 -3.03
N THR A 870 -26.79 -17.68 -3.08
CA THR A 870 -27.96 -16.98 -2.53
C THR A 870 -29.02 -16.65 -3.56
N SER A 871 -28.63 -16.38 -4.83
CA SER A 871 -29.55 -15.88 -5.87
C SER A 871 -29.79 -16.84 -7.03
N GLY A 872 -29.04 -17.95 -7.12
CA GLY A 872 -29.20 -18.97 -8.17
C GLY A 872 -30.27 -20.01 -7.83
N THR A 873 -31.46 -19.60 -7.36
CA THR A 873 -32.53 -20.54 -6.99
C THR A 873 -33.91 -20.03 -7.36
N TYR A 874 -34.83 -20.95 -7.63
CA TYR A 874 -36.21 -20.60 -7.96
C TYR A 874 -36.97 -19.87 -6.83
N GLN A 875 -36.60 -20.08 -5.58
CA GLN A 875 -37.19 -19.36 -4.45
C GLN A 875 -37.01 -17.85 -4.58
N ASN A 876 -35.92 -17.38 -5.21
CA ASN A 876 -35.58 -15.98 -5.26
C ASN A 876 -36.38 -15.19 -6.32
N PHE A 877 -37.01 -15.82 -7.32
CA PHE A 877 -37.93 -15.10 -8.18
C PHE A 877 -39.36 -15.03 -7.62
N GLY A 878 -39.69 -15.88 -6.66
CA GLY A 878 -41.05 -16.16 -6.28
C GLY A 878 -41.43 -15.69 -4.87
N PHE A 879 -41.28 -14.42 -4.55
CA PHE A 879 -41.79 -13.86 -3.30
C PHE A 879 -43.25 -13.46 -3.41
N PRO A 880 -44.02 -13.49 -2.30
CA PRO A 880 -45.35 -12.90 -2.29
C PRO A 880 -45.31 -11.40 -2.62
N ASN A 881 -46.06 -10.98 -3.66
CA ASN A 881 -46.27 -9.58 -4.06
C ASN A 881 -45.03 -8.85 -4.69
N TYR A 882 -44.00 -9.56 -5.11
CA TYR A 882 -42.94 -9.02 -5.97
C TYR A 882 -42.16 -10.14 -6.66
N LEU A 883 -41.48 -9.83 -7.75
CA LEU A 883 -40.57 -10.73 -8.41
C LEU A 883 -39.13 -10.20 -8.28
N GLY A 884 -38.17 -11.11 -8.17
CA GLY A 884 -36.76 -10.79 -8.12
C GLY A 884 -35.98 -11.55 -9.20
N ASN A 885 -35.04 -10.91 -9.89
CA ASN A 885 -34.17 -11.60 -10.85
C ASN A 885 -33.25 -12.60 -10.13
N VAL A 886 -32.72 -13.55 -10.85
CA VAL A 886 -31.87 -14.63 -10.32
C VAL A 886 -30.58 -14.75 -11.13
N ALA A 887 -29.55 -15.31 -10.51
CA ALA A 887 -28.31 -15.64 -11.20
C ALA A 887 -28.55 -16.72 -12.27
N SER A 888 -27.89 -16.60 -13.41
CA SER A 888 -28.02 -17.53 -14.55
C SER A 888 -27.68 -18.98 -14.21
N ASP A 889 -26.88 -19.21 -13.13
CA ASP A 889 -26.57 -20.54 -12.62
C ASP A 889 -27.78 -21.37 -12.23
N VAL A 890 -28.94 -20.76 -11.98
CA VAL A 890 -30.20 -21.47 -11.77
C VAL A 890 -30.56 -22.39 -12.94
N LEU A 891 -30.17 -22.05 -14.17
CA LEU A 891 -30.42 -22.87 -15.36
C LEU A 891 -29.55 -24.14 -15.37
N ASN A 892 -28.43 -24.14 -14.69
CA ASN A 892 -27.53 -25.27 -14.54
C ASN A 892 -27.93 -26.16 -13.37
N THR A 893 -28.26 -25.56 -12.22
CA THR A 893 -28.55 -26.28 -10.96
C THR A 893 -29.99 -26.71 -10.85
N ALA A 894 -30.93 -25.92 -11.35
CA ALA A 894 -32.37 -26.02 -11.12
C ALA A 894 -32.75 -26.06 -9.62
N PHE A 895 -31.95 -25.51 -8.73
CA PHE A 895 -32.20 -25.50 -7.30
C PHE A 895 -33.43 -24.66 -6.96
N VAL A 896 -34.25 -25.19 -6.06
CA VAL A 896 -35.44 -24.51 -5.57
C VAL A 896 -35.08 -23.59 -4.42
N THR A 897 -34.22 -24.04 -3.49
CA THR A 897 -33.85 -23.31 -2.29
C THR A 897 -32.33 -23.07 -2.17
N PRO A 898 -31.90 -21.96 -1.53
CA PRO A 898 -30.45 -21.70 -1.34
C PRO A 898 -29.73 -22.82 -0.60
N ARG A 899 -28.59 -23.24 -1.15
CA ARG A 899 -27.72 -24.29 -0.61
C ARG A 899 -26.35 -23.73 -0.22
N LEU A 900 -26.34 -22.83 0.76
CA LEU A 900 -25.23 -21.94 1.13
C LEU A 900 -23.92 -22.69 1.41
N TRP A 901 -23.98 -23.88 2.05
CA TRP A 901 -22.77 -24.59 2.51
C TRP A 901 -22.32 -25.70 1.57
N SER A 902 -22.70 -25.67 0.29
CA SER A 902 -22.21 -26.64 -0.72
C SER A 902 -20.82 -26.25 -1.24
N ASP A 903 -19.91 -27.22 -1.36
CA ASP A 903 -18.61 -27.01 -2.02
C ASP A 903 -18.72 -26.74 -3.52
N TYR A 904 -19.89 -26.95 -4.14
CA TYR A 904 -20.20 -26.54 -5.50
C TYR A 904 -19.89 -25.06 -5.75
N TYR A 905 -20.16 -24.20 -4.75
CA TYR A 905 -19.92 -22.75 -4.85
C TYR A 905 -18.49 -22.33 -4.47
N ILE A 906 -17.59 -23.27 -4.18
CA ILE A 906 -16.17 -22.99 -3.94
C ILE A 906 -15.43 -23.16 -5.26
N GLU A 907 -15.22 -22.07 -5.95
CA GLU A 907 -14.64 -22.04 -7.29
C GLU A 907 -13.12 -21.78 -7.26
N ASN A 908 -12.41 -22.32 -8.27
CA ASN A 908 -11.00 -22.01 -8.46
C ASN A 908 -10.85 -20.58 -9.03
N ALA A 909 -10.33 -19.67 -8.22
CA ALA A 909 -10.11 -18.28 -8.56
C ALA A 909 -8.66 -17.96 -8.97
N SER A 910 -7.90 -18.98 -9.37
CA SER A 910 -6.57 -18.75 -9.98
C SER A 910 -6.72 -17.89 -11.24
N PHE A 911 -5.79 -16.97 -11.42
CA PHE A 911 -5.86 -16.06 -12.57
C PHE A 911 -4.48 -15.66 -13.10
N VAL A 912 -4.45 -15.22 -14.35
CA VAL A 912 -3.39 -14.40 -14.96
C VAL A 912 -4.00 -13.08 -15.39
N ARG A 913 -3.43 -11.97 -14.93
CA ARG A 913 -3.90 -10.61 -15.24
C ARG A 913 -2.78 -9.81 -15.88
N MET A 914 -3.09 -9.15 -17.00
CA MET A 914 -2.26 -8.07 -17.54
C MET A 914 -2.71 -6.74 -16.93
N ASP A 915 -1.93 -6.24 -15.97
CA ASP A 915 -2.29 -5.05 -15.20
C ASP A 915 -2.18 -3.77 -16.02
N ASN A 916 -1.11 -3.63 -16.83
CA ASN A 916 -0.97 -2.50 -17.74
C ASN A 916 -0.13 -2.80 -18.98
N VAL A 917 -0.37 -2.02 -20.01
CA VAL A 917 0.47 -1.84 -21.21
C VAL A 917 0.61 -0.34 -21.43
N ASN A 918 1.86 0.13 -21.62
CA ASN A 918 2.16 1.53 -21.85
C ASN A 918 3.07 1.70 -23.05
N VAL A 919 2.83 2.73 -23.85
CA VAL A 919 3.71 3.18 -24.94
C VAL A 919 3.95 4.67 -24.76
N GLY A 920 5.20 5.09 -24.84
CA GLY A 920 5.59 6.49 -24.69
C GLY A 920 6.51 6.96 -25.82
N TYR A 921 6.41 8.25 -26.14
CA TYR A 921 7.29 8.92 -27.09
C TYR A 921 7.85 10.20 -26.50
N ASN A 922 9.17 10.34 -26.57
CA ASN A 922 9.89 11.52 -26.11
C ASN A 922 10.18 12.42 -27.32
N PHE A 923 9.44 13.50 -27.46
CA PHE A 923 9.65 14.49 -28.53
C PHE A 923 10.99 15.24 -28.39
N GLY A 924 11.56 15.22 -27.17
CA GLY A 924 12.72 16.00 -26.84
C GLY A 924 12.36 17.46 -26.60
N ARG A 925 13.28 18.38 -26.87
CA ARG A 925 13.05 19.82 -26.72
C ARG A 925 12.18 20.36 -27.85
N ILE A 926 11.07 20.98 -27.48
CA ILE A 926 10.22 21.76 -28.37
C ILE A 926 10.58 23.24 -28.14
N GLY A 927 11.13 23.90 -29.17
CA GLY A 927 11.66 25.24 -29.01
C GLY A 927 12.94 25.29 -28.15
N LYS A 928 13.16 26.40 -27.45
CA LYS A 928 14.43 26.64 -26.72
C LYS A 928 14.44 26.03 -25.30
N SER A 929 13.30 25.78 -24.66
CA SER A 929 13.25 25.55 -23.20
C SER A 929 12.36 24.41 -22.74
N VAL A 930 11.42 23.91 -23.54
CA VAL A 930 10.38 22.95 -23.13
C VAL A 930 10.69 21.56 -23.67
N SER A 931 10.71 20.56 -22.79
CA SER A 931 10.76 19.13 -23.19
C SER A 931 9.38 18.53 -23.06
N LEU A 932 8.91 17.81 -24.10
CA LEU A 932 7.61 17.13 -24.12
C LEU A 932 7.83 15.61 -24.21
N ARG A 933 7.10 14.90 -23.35
CA ARG A 933 6.91 13.45 -23.46
C ARG A 933 5.41 13.13 -23.39
N MET A 934 4.96 12.26 -24.28
CA MET A 934 3.58 11.74 -24.32
C MET A 934 3.58 10.25 -24.06
N SER A 935 2.50 9.75 -23.48
CA SER A 935 2.30 8.31 -23.25
C SER A 935 0.82 7.92 -23.40
N ALA A 936 0.61 6.72 -23.94
CA ALA A 936 -0.69 6.06 -23.97
C ALA A 936 -0.62 4.80 -23.10
N THR A 937 -1.62 4.58 -22.25
CA THR A 937 -1.64 3.46 -21.32
C THR A 937 -3.02 2.81 -21.30
N VAL A 938 -3.05 1.48 -21.28
CA VAL A 938 -4.24 0.69 -20.96
C VAL A 938 -3.98 -0.05 -19.66
N GLN A 939 -4.89 0.07 -18.69
CA GLN A 939 -4.83 -0.67 -17.42
C GLN A 939 -5.99 -1.65 -17.32
N ASN A 940 -5.81 -2.73 -16.53
CA ASN A 940 -6.74 -3.86 -16.46
C ASN A 940 -7.05 -4.41 -17.86
N VAL A 941 -5.98 -4.75 -18.60
CA VAL A 941 -6.05 -5.08 -20.03
C VAL A 941 -6.87 -6.33 -20.28
N PHE A 942 -6.57 -7.40 -19.53
CA PHE A 942 -7.36 -8.63 -19.51
C PHE A 942 -7.07 -9.44 -18.22
N VAL A 943 -8.01 -10.31 -17.88
CA VAL A 943 -7.87 -11.36 -16.87
C VAL A 943 -8.28 -12.70 -17.49
N ILE A 944 -7.51 -13.75 -17.21
CA ILE A 944 -7.81 -15.13 -17.59
C ILE A 944 -8.02 -15.90 -16.29
N THR A 945 -9.21 -16.46 -16.09
CA THR A 945 -9.61 -17.18 -14.88
C THR A 945 -10.66 -18.25 -15.21
N LYS A 946 -10.86 -19.18 -14.29
CA LYS A 946 -12.00 -20.13 -14.31
C LYS A 946 -13.11 -19.72 -13.35
N PHE A 947 -12.91 -18.64 -12.60
CA PHE A 947 -13.91 -18.10 -11.68
C PHE A 947 -15.09 -17.49 -12.46
N SER A 948 -16.31 -17.86 -12.10
CA SER A 948 -17.52 -17.40 -12.80
C SER A 948 -18.03 -16.02 -12.35
N GLY A 949 -17.50 -15.46 -11.24
CA GLY A 949 -17.89 -14.13 -10.77
C GLY A 949 -17.07 -13.01 -11.37
N LEU A 950 -17.42 -11.75 -11.04
CA LEU A 950 -16.90 -10.52 -11.67
C LEU A 950 -15.38 -10.31 -11.56
N ASP A 951 -14.74 -10.75 -10.47
CA ASP A 951 -13.29 -10.59 -10.29
C ASP A 951 -12.72 -11.73 -9.43
N PRO A 952 -11.70 -12.46 -9.89
CA PRO A 952 -11.07 -13.53 -9.13
C PRO A 952 -10.17 -13.04 -7.98
N GLU A 953 -10.07 -11.72 -7.77
CA GLU A 953 -9.20 -11.08 -6.80
C GLU A 953 -10.01 -10.26 -5.79
N ILE A 954 -10.78 -10.94 -4.93
CA ILE A 954 -11.55 -10.34 -3.85
C ILE A 954 -10.90 -10.68 -2.50
N ALA A 955 -10.65 -9.66 -1.67
CA ALA A 955 -10.10 -9.84 -0.34
C ALA A 955 -11.04 -10.70 0.53
N GLY A 956 -10.49 -11.75 1.18
CA GLY A 956 -11.28 -12.67 2.01
C GLY A 956 -11.93 -13.83 1.26
N GLY A 957 -11.93 -13.82 -0.09
CA GLY A 957 -12.38 -14.95 -0.90
C GLY A 957 -13.89 -15.20 -0.90
N ILE A 958 -14.71 -14.16 -0.65
CA ILE A 958 -16.17 -14.25 -0.68
C ILE A 958 -16.68 -13.24 -1.71
N ASN A 959 -17.30 -13.73 -2.79
CA ASN A 959 -17.88 -12.89 -3.84
C ASN A 959 -19.30 -12.49 -3.48
N ASN A 960 -19.48 -11.22 -3.07
CA ASN A 960 -20.78 -10.67 -2.71
C ASN A 960 -20.84 -9.20 -3.15
N ASN A 961 -21.70 -8.87 -4.15
CA ASN A 961 -21.97 -7.51 -4.62
C ASN A 961 -20.73 -6.63 -4.85
N PHE A 962 -19.78 -7.14 -5.60
CA PHE A 962 -18.52 -6.45 -5.85
C PHE A 962 -18.69 -5.30 -6.85
N TYR A 963 -18.10 -4.13 -6.56
CA TYR A 963 -18.01 -3.01 -7.50
C TYR A 963 -17.04 -3.37 -8.63
N PRO A 964 -17.49 -3.47 -9.91
CA PRO A 964 -16.67 -3.95 -11.00
C PRO A 964 -15.40 -3.14 -11.17
N ARG A 965 -14.30 -3.81 -11.49
CA ARG A 965 -13.02 -3.16 -11.77
C ARG A 965 -13.00 -2.66 -13.21
N PRO A 966 -12.87 -1.33 -13.47
CA PRO A 966 -12.91 -0.79 -14.82
C PRO A 966 -11.63 -1.11 -15.60
N ARG A 967 -11.74 -1.16 -16.94
CA ARG A 967 -10.61 -0.98 -17.85
C ARG A 967 -10.38 0.53 -18.03
N ILE A 968 -9.10 0.93 -18.04
CA ILE A 968 -8.74 2.35 -18.04
C ILE A 968 -7.86 2.63 -19.26
N TYR A 969 -8.31 3.55 -20.12
CA TYR A 969 -7.55 4.07 -21.24
C TYR A 969 -7.06 5.47 -20.89
N SER A 970 -5.76 5.75 -21.05
CA SER A 970 -5.19 7.01 -20.59
C SER A 970 -4.20 7.59 -21.57
N LEU A 971 -4.21 8.93 -21.67
CA LEU A 971 -3.22 9.72 -22.37
C LEU A 971 -2.51 10.63 -21.38
N GLY A 972 -1.19 10.55 -21.33
CA GLY A 972 -0.34 11.32 -20.44
C GLY A 972 0.53 12.32 -21.19
N PHE A 973 0.67 13.52 -20.63
CA PHE A 973 1.53 14.60 -21.12
C PHE A 973 2.44 15.05 -20.00
N ASN A 974 3.77 15.10 -20.28
CA ASN A 974 4.75 15.64 -19.35
C ASN A 974 5.54 16.74 -20.04
N LEU A 975 5.54 17.91 -19.43
CA LEU A 975 6.26 19.11 -19.87
C LEU A 975 7.28 19.52 -18.82
N ASP A 976 8.55 19.63 -19.22
CA ASP A 976 9.64 20.12 -18.37
C ASP A 976 10.19 21.43 -18.98
N PHE A 977 10.25 22.49 -18.11
CA PHE A 977 10.64 23.85 -18.48
C PHE A 977 11.99 24.24 -17.90
#